data_16991d4dd820b86928fc10c9bff25f14
#
_entry.id   16991d4dd820b86928fc10c9bff25f14
#
_cell.length_a   1.000
_cell.length_b   1.000
_cell.length_c   1.000
_cell.angle_alpha   90.00
_cell.angle_beta   90.00
_cell.angle_gamma   90.00
#
_symmetry.space_group_name_H-M   'P 1'
#
loop_
_entity.id
_entity.type
_entity.pdbx_description
1 polymer ?
#
loop_
_entity_poly.entity_id
_entity_poly.type
_entity_poly.pdbx_seq_one_letter_code
_entity_poly.pdbx_strand_id
1 'polypeptide(L)'
;MNLNKSNKFVVIDVETTGNRPQDGDRIIEIGLAVVWNGEVTKTASSFVSCDQEIPPFVSRLTGITKDDLIDAPSFSELAPRILDDLDGACLVAHHIDFDLQFLNNELERAGYESFQGNVLDTVEMARMLYPTLDGYRLASLAEQFNLVHDQPHRAGSDAEVTAHLLLLMKKKLYALPFVTLQQLEACTTDTFSGMQLCIYEAMKTVRTSHHKNDSSYAIYRDFALKKPQANNRTQAKVSIPFHAEHFFGKDGALSSISPSFEHRNGQVDMAENVHACFEDGKHLIVEAATGTGKTLAYLYPAVYKSRENEAPVVIATETVALQQQIKDRDVPLLEKGLGLPIEAAVLKGRSHYLCLQKFAHFLEQIRGARQASYDEQLSVAQLLIWLTETETGDVEELNLPNGGYALWEELKSDPESCTHSNCTFFSRCYYPRARDNARQADLIITNHALLLTDHFQETSTLPSYEHLVVDEAHHLEEAAGRHLGASMSYQHFMRLYNQFGVQENAGLFANISVVIDRHPTAVSADWPNERKQELQSLHYEWNQLFNALQTAIVKKDKRTRQKSEGYLPEDVVDTNVFDAWKRVEAGGKDVIRAWRSITRTLKKEALTPAEETLLQKVNTLCNDLEEAQSILASLLTSVENEVYWAESDANKRPDRLRLYRRPINISEQLSGKFFSNTKSIILTSATLTVKGSFQYTIDQLGLTDTQPKCLQLSSPFQYEKQAQLLVPEDFPEIRQDGEERFTEAVAQFLRSLTSSVNGRILVLCTSHQMVKAVSRMMKPHMQRLNYSLFAQGVNGDNRSKLVKQFRNQERSILMGTTTFWEGIDLPGEDVRALIIVRLPFAPPDDPVYMAKAKQIEASGGSAFSRLALPRAVLRFKQGFGRLIRTKRDRGLIFVLDKRIIQARYGKVFLRSLPTLPSVFAPSKELLARADEFFHDGKRP
;
A
#
# COMPACT_ATOMS: atom_id res chain seq x y z
N MET A 1 28.77 20.87 24.67
CA MET A 1 28.05 19.70 25.19
C MET A 1 29.05 18.75 25.85
N ASN A 2 28.94 18.50 27.17
CA ASN A 2 29.85 17.63 27.89
C ASN A 2 29.52 16.16 27.58
N LEU A 3 30.06 15.61 26.50
CA LEU A 3 29.83 14.25 26.00
C LEU A 3 30.55 13.14 26.79
N ASN A 4 31.05 13.43 28.00
CA ASN A 4 31.92 12.53 28.77
C ASN A 4 31.26 11.88 29.99
N LYS A 5 29.92 11.92 30.15
CA LYS A 5 29.24 11.28 31.31
C LYS A 5 28.16 10.33 30.88
N SER A 6 28.37 9.11 31.17
CA SER A 6 27.53 7.93 31.46
C SER A 6 26.82 7.25 30.30
N ASN A 7 27.21 5.98 30.03
CA ASN A 7 26.47 4.93 29.36
C ASN A 7 25.22 4.50 30.18
N LYS A 8 24.57 5.42 30.91
CA LYS A 8 23.42 5.14 31.74
C LYS A 8 22.16 5.59 31.04
N PHE A 9 21.25 4.67 30.79
CA PHE A 9 19.91 4.93 30.24
C PHE A 9 18.88 4.53 31.30
N VAL A 10 17.88 5.36 31.51
CA VAL A 10 16.76 5.08 32.40
C VAL A 10 15.51 5.01 31.56
N VAL A 11 14.96 3.82 31.43
CA VAL A 11 13.71 3.57 30.74
C VAL A 11 12.58 3.80 31.70
N ILE A 12 11.59 4.59 31.29
CA ILE A 12 10.39 4.85 32.06
C ILE A 12 9.17 4.46 31.21
N ASP A 13 8.14 4.02 31.90
CA ASP A 13 6.79 3.83 31.35
C ASP A 13 5.78 4.21 32.43
N VAL A 14 4.68 4.86 32.06
CA VAL A 14 3.67 5.31 32.99
C VAL A 14 2.27 4.91 32.59
N GLU A 15 1.49 4.42 33.56
CA GLU A 15 0.05 4.29 33.43
C GLU A 15 -0.66 5.48 34.06
N THR A 16 -1.71 5.99 33.42
CA THR A 16 -2.30 7.28 33.74
C THR A 16 -3.81 7.23 33.78
N THR A 17 -4.46 8.20 34.44
CA THR A 17 -5.91 8.34 34.44
C THR A 17 -6.49 8.80 33.11
N GLY A 18 -5.66 9.39 32.23
CA GLY A 18 -6.06 9.88 30.90
C GLY A 18 -4.85 10.27 30.06
N ASN A 19 -5.05 11.09 29.02
CA ASN A 19 -3.99 11.41 28.05
C ASN A 19 -3.46 12.84 28.15
N ARG A 20 -3.95 13.66 29.12
CA ARG A 20 -3.67 15.08 29.17
C ARG A 20 -3.29 15.55 30.59
N PRO A 21 -2.03 15.54 30.93
CA PRO A 21 -1.57 15.99 32.27
C PRO A 21 -1.96 17.45 32.54
N GLN A 22 -2.07 18.31 31.50
CA GLN A 22 -2.48 19.69 31.57
C GLN A 22 -3.97 19.86 31.95
N ASP A 23 -4.81 18.88 31.58
CA ASP A 23 -6.24 18.86 31.95
C ASP A 23 -6.48 18.21 33.33
N GLY A 24 -5.41 17.83 34.01
CA GLY A 24 -5.42 17.30 35.37
C GLY A 24 -5.20 15.78 35.48
N ASP A 25 -5.07 15.05 34.37
CA ASP A 25 -4.77 13.60 34.40
C ASP A 25 -3.48 13.32 35.20
N ARG A 26 -3.44 12.19 35.89
CA ARG A 26 -2.40 11.81 36.87
C ARG A 26 -1.76 10.48 36.53
N ILE A 27 -0.52 10.29 36.97
CA ILE A 27 0.15 8.98 36.97
C ILE A 27 -0.47 8.11 38.07
N ILE A 28 -0.78 6.85 37.75
CA ILE A 28 -1.30 5.82 38.68
C ILE A 28 -0.34 4.64 38.85
N GLU A 29 0.54 4.41 37.92
CA GLU A 29 1.66 3.46 38.03
C GLU A 29 2.87 4.05 37.30
N ILE A 30 4.04 3.86 37.85
CA ILE A 30 5.31 4.20 37.21
C ILE A 30 6.24 2.97 37.24
N GLY A 31 6.76 2.64 36.05
CA GLY A 31 7.75 1.60 35.82
C GLY A 31 9.09 2.22 35.45
N LEU A 32 10.16 1.65 35.94
CA LEU A 32 11.53 2.13 35.72
C LEU A 32 12.48 0.95 35.49
N ALA A 33 13.34 1.02 34.45
CA ALA A 33 14.41 0.09 34.23
C ALA A 33 15.72 0.84 33.93
N VAL A 34 16.78 0.54 34.66
CA VAL A 34 18.10 1.16 34.48
C VAL A 34 18.97 0.25 33.63
N VAL A 35 19.42 0.75 32.50
CA VAL A 35 20.40 0.13 31.61
C VAL A 35 21.75 0.79 31.82
N TRP A 36 22.72 0.00 32.26
CA TRP A 36 24.08 0.46 32.50
C TRP A 36 25.09 -0.53 31.91
N ASN A 37 26.06 -0.03 31.18
CA ASN A 37 27.14 -0.83 30.57
C ASN A 37 26.62 -2.00 29.69
N GLY A 38 25.48 -1.85 29.08
CA GLY A 38 24.91 -2.85 28.16
C GLY A 38 24.08 -3.95 28.86
N GLU A 39 23.74 -3.79 30.12
CA GLU A 39 22.88 -4.70 30.87
C GLU A 39 21.75 -3.94 31.59
N VAL A 40 20.63 -4.61 31.84
CA VAL A 40 19.57 -4.10 32.72
C VAL A 40 20.01 -4.40 34.18
N THR A 41 20.34 -3.34 34.90
CA THR A 41 20.92 -3.44 36.25
C THR A 41 19.93 -3.28 37.38
N LYS A 42 18.77 -2.65 37.09
CA LYS A 42 17.72 -2.38 38.07
C LYS A 42 16.38 -2.30 37.35
N THR A 43 15.36 -2.93 37.89
CA THR A 43 13.97 -2.74 37.54
C THR A 43 13.18 -2.36 38.80
N ALA A 44 12.24 -1.46 38.69
CA ALA A 44 11.37 -1.07 39.78
C ALA A 44 10.01 -0.62 39.23
N SER A 45 8.95 -0.89 39.94
CA SER A 45 7.63 -0.32 39.68
C SER A 45 6.94 0.04 40.96
N SER A 46 6.07 1.05 40.89
CA SER A 46 5.25 1.49 42.01
C SER A 46 3.91 2.01 41.51
N PHE A 47 2.85 1.63 42.18
CA PHE A 47 1.60 2.38 42.10
C PHE A 47 1.84 3.77 42.70
N VAL A 48 1.04 4.73 42.25
CA VAL A 48 1.07 6.11 42.67
C VAL A 48 -0.31 6.47 43.18
N SER A 49 -0.40 6.98 44.42
CA SER A 49 -1.67 7.39 45.01
C SER A 49 -2.28 8.55 44.22
N CYS A 50 -3.56 8.44 43.90
CA CYS A 50 -4.28 9.43 43.14
C CYS A 50 -5.70 9.60 43.68
N ASP A 51 -6.11 10.86 43.94
CA ASP A 51 -7.45 11.18 44.46
C ASP A 51 -8.52 11.11 43.35
N GLN A 52 -8.14 11.01 42.07
CA GLN A 52 -9.05 10.96 40.96
C GLN A 52 -9.68 9.57 40.77
N GLU A 53 -10.89 9.54 40.22
CA GLU A 53 -11.51 8.30 39.79
C GLU A 53 -10.76 7.76 38.53
N ILE A 54 -10.40 6.48 38.57
CA ILE A 54 -9.83 5.83 37.41
C ILE A 54 -10.95 5.54 36.39
N PRO A 55 -10.87 6.09 35.18
CA PRO A 55 -11.88 5.83 34.16
C PRO A 55 -12.02 4.32 33.87
N PRO A 56 -13.26 3.79 33.70
CA PRO A 56 -13.49 2.35 33.53
C PRO A 56 -12.73 1.70 32.36
N PHE A 57 -12.34 2.50 31.34
CA PHE A 57 -11.55 2.00 30.23
C PHE A 57 -10.07 1.80 30.60
N VAL A 58 -9.51 2.69 31.45
CA VAL A 58 -8.14 2.57 31.98
C VAL A 58 -8.04 1.34 32.87
N SER A 59 -8.95 1.18 33.85
CA SER A 59 -8.95 -0.03 34.71
C SER A 59 -9.07 -1.33 33.92
N ARG A 60 -9.79 -1.36 32.80
CA ARG A 60 -9.86 -2.56 31.95
C ARG A 60 -8.60 -2.78 31.13
N LEU A 61 -7.91 -1.71 30.73
CA LEU A 61 -6.69 -1.81 29.92
C LEU A 61 -5.50 -2.24 30.79
N THR A 62 -5.33 -1.59 31.93
CA THR A 62 -4.17 -1.75 32.82
C THR A 62 -4.41 -2.80 33.93
N GLY A 63 -5.68 -3.13 34.21
CA GLY A 63 -6.06 -3.95 35.35
C GLY A 63 -6.01 -3.22 36.69
N ILE A 64 -5.61 -1.92 36.72
CA ILE A 64 -5.45 -1.13 37.96
C ILE A 64 -6.81 -0.66 38.45
N THR A 65 -7.06 -0.84 39.72
CA THR A 65 -8.29 -0.42 40.43
C THR A 65 -7.98 0.63 41.47
N LYS A 66 -9.02 1.29 42.01
CA LYS A 66 -8.84 2.28 43.08
C LYS A 66 -8.26 1.64 44.34
N ASP A 67 -8.61 0.38 44.60
CA ASP A 67 -8.12 -0.33 45.76
C ASP A 67 -6.59 -0.54 45.76
N ASP A 68 -6.00 -0.69 44.55
CA ASP A 68 -4.54 -0.82 44.37
C ASP A 68 -3.80 0.50 44.72
N LEU A 69 -4.50 1.64 44.72
CA LEU A 69 -3.91 2.97 44.96
C LEU A 69 -4.05 3.46 46.40
N ILE A 70 -4.85 2.78 47.29
CA ILE A 70 -5.17 3.25 48.66
C ILE A 70 -3.91 3.39 49.50
N ASP A 71 -3.04 2.37 49.48
CA ASP A 71 -1.82 2.33 50.26
C ASP A 71 -0.57 2.68 49.43
N ALA A 72 -0.75 3.17 48.21
CA ALA A 72 0.34 3.54 47.32
C ALA A 72 1.02 4.86 47.80
N PRO A 73 2.33 5.00 47.63
CA PRO A 73 3.03 6.24 47.93
C PRO A 73 2.58 7.37 46.98
N SER A 74 2.66 8.59 47.48
CA SER A 74 2.47 9.77 46.61
C SER A 74 3.64 9.93 45.65
N PHE A 75 3.41 10.62 44.51
CA PHE A 75 4.50 10.92 43.59
C PHE A 75 5.63 11.70 44.26
N SER A 76 5.33 12.62 45.16
CA SER A 76 6.31 13.40 45.91
C SER A 76 7.24 12.56 46.78
N GLU A 77 6.78 11.41 47.28
CA GLU A 77 7.61 10.43 48.03
C GLU A 77 8.51 9.61 47.11
N LEU A 78 8.09 9.38 45.85
CA LEU A 78 8.85 8.66 44.86
C LEU A 78 9.88 9.54 44.13
N ALA A 79 9.57 10.82 43.94
CA ALA A 79 10.34 11.77 43.15
C ALA A 79 11.86 11.80 43.49
N PRO A 80 12.30 11.82 44.78
CA PRO A 80 13.73 11.83 45.07
C PRO A 80 14.48 10.63 44.52
N ARG A 81 13.87 9.43 44.59
CA ARG A 81 14.49 8.19 44.05
C ARG A 81 14.51 8.18 42.53
N ILE A 82 13.46 8.69 41.91
CA ILE A 82 13.37 8.81 40.45
C ILE A 82 14.45 9.77 39.94
N LEU A 83 14.61 10.92 40.59
CA LEU A 83 15.59 11.96 40.23
C LEU A 83 17.03 11.44 40.44
N ASP A 84 17.26 10.64 41.47
CA ASP A 84 18.56 10.01 41.72
C ASP A 84 18.94 8.99 40.62
N ASP A 85 17.94 8.22 40.16
CA ASP A 85 18.12 7.34 39.01
C ASP A 85 18.35 8.10 37.71
N LEU A 86 17.71 9.24 37.52
CA LEU A 86 17.80 10.09 36.32
C LEU A 86 19.08 10.95 36.29
N ASP A 87 19.81 11.12 37.41
CA ASP A 87 21.01 11.96 37.43
C ASP A 87 22.07 11.45 36.44
N GLY A 88 22.40 12.36 35.49
CA GLY A 88 23.38 12.09 34.45
C GLY A 88 22.97 10.98 33.45
N ALA A 89 21.75 10.50 33.46
CA ALA A 89 21.22 9.49 32.54
C ALA A 89 20.54 10.10 31.30
N CYS A 90 20.42 9.28 30.24
CA CYS A 90 19.50 9.53 29.14
C CYS A 90 18.14 8.89 29.49
N LEU A 91 17.07 9.67 29.50
CA LEU A 91 15.70 9.19 29.70
C LEU A 91 15.18 8.54 28.43
N VAL A 92 14.60 7.35 28.55
CA VAL A 92 14.11 6.54 27.43
C VAL A 92 12.67 6.13 27.68
N ALA A 93 11.83 6.21 26.66
CA ALA A 93 10.50 5.62 26.70
C ALA A 93 10.04 5.13 25.31
N HIS A 94 8.95 4.39 25.29
CA HIS A 94 8.30 3.98 24.06
C HIS A 94 7.14 4.94 23.74
N HIS A 95 7.39 5.99 22.96
CA HIS A 95 6.65 7.26 22.82
C HIS A 95 6.98 8.28 23.91
N ILE A 96 8.23 8.66 23.98
CA ILE A 96 8.81 9.51 25.03
C ILE A 96 8.02 10.79 25.33
N ASP A 97 7.40 11.41 24.35
CA ASP A 97 6.64 12.65 24.54
C ASP A 97 5.50 12.49 25.56
N PHE A 98 4.86 11.34 25.59
CA PHE A 98 3.79 11.05 26.54
C PHE A 98 4.32 10.93 27.97
N ASP A 99 5.28 10.03 28.16
CA ASP A 99 5.83 9.73 29.50
C ASP A 99 6.56 10.95 30.09
N LEU A 100 7.31 11.67 29.26
CA LEU A 100 8.02 12.87 29.66
C LEU A 100 7.08 14.01 30.10
N GLN A 101 5.97 14.21 29.38
CA GLN A 101 4.98 15.22 29.76
C GLN A 101 4.36 14.92 31.12
N PHE A 102 3.98 13.66 31.36
CA PHE A 102 3.44 13.26 32.67
C PHE A 102 4.49 13.34 33.77
N LEU A 103 5.69 12.85 33.53
CA LEU A 103 6.79 12.93 34.48
C LEU A 103 7.08 14.38 34.90
N ASN A 104 7.23 15.30 33.93
CA ASN A 104 7.52 16.70 34.18
C ASN A 104 6.38 17.39 34.94
N ASN A 105 5.14 17.10 34.59
CA ASN A 105 3.99 17.67 35.28
C ASN A 105 3.90 17.23 36.75
N GLU A 106 4.20 15.95 37.02
CA GLU A 106 4.21 15.44 38.41
C GLU A 106 5.44 15.96 39.21
N LEU A 107 6.61 16.13 38.56
CA LEU A 107 7.79 16.74 39.18
C LEU A 107 7.51 18.19 39.58
N GLU A 108 6.93 18.99 38.69
CA GLU A 108 6.54 20.38 38.98
C GLU A 108 5.52 20.47 40.14
N ARG A 109 4.52 19.58 40.16
CA ARG A 109 3.56 19.47 41.26
C ARG A 109 4.21 19.11 42.60
N ALA A 110 5.25 18.27 42.56
CA ALA A 110 6.02 17.90 43.74
C ALA A 110 7.07 18.95 44.15
N GLY A 111 7.19 20.05 43.40
CA GLY A 111 8.10 21.16 43.67
C GLY A 111 9.52 21.00 43.18
N TYR A 112 9.72 20.07 42.21
CA TYR A 112 10.98 19.86 41.54
C TYR A 112 11.01 20.52 40.15
N GLU A 113 12.18 20.73 39.60
CA GLU A 113 12.36 21.19 38.22
C GLU A 113 12.06 20.07 37.22
N SER A 114 11.52 20.43 36.05
CA SER A 114 11.31 19.52 34.93
C SER A 114 12.62 18.88 34.47
N PHE A 115 12.59 17.65 34.03
CA PHE A 115 13.76 16.94 33.48
C PHE A 115 14.30 17.64 32.25
N GLN A 116 15.59 17.98 32.25
CA GLN A 116 16.30 18.70 31.19
C GLN A 116 17.43 17.87 30.53
N GLY A 117 17.51 16.58 30.85
CA GLY A 117 18.54 15.69 30.32
C GLY A 117 18.26 15.25 28.88
N ASN A 118 19.14 14.40 28.35
CA ASN A 118 18.93 13.79 27.04
C ASN A 118 17.74 12.85 27.07
N VAL A 119 16.97 12.83 26.00
CA VAL A 119 15.81 11.96 25.82
C VAL A 119 15.95 11.10 24.56
N LEU A 120 15.41 9.87 24.60
CA LEU A 120 15.44 8.91 23.50
C LEU A 120 14.08 8.23 23.36
N ASP A 121 13.51 8.27 22.16
CA ASP A 121 12.29 7.54 21.80
C ASP A 121 12.65 6.22 21.13
N THR A 122 12.23 5.10 21.76
CA THR A 122 12.47 3.77 21.20
C THR A 122 11.62 3.47 19.96
N VAL A 123 10.48 4.13 19.75
CA VAL A 123 9.68 4.01 18.50
C VAL A 123 10.44 4.61 17.33
N GLU A 124 11.03 5.78 17.51
CA GLU A 124 11.82 6.43 16.47
C GLU A 124 13.10 5.67 16.17
N MET A 125 13.79 5.20 17.23
CA MET A 125 14.97 4.35 17.06
C MET A 125 14.63 3.05 16.33
N ALA A 126 13.50 2.43 16.64
CA ALA A 126 13.03 1.23 15.96
C ALA A 126 12.68 1.51 14.49
N ARG A 127 11.99 2.63 14.19
CA ARG A 127 11.70 3.05 12.81
C ARG A 127 12.97 3.25 12.00
N MET A 128 13.97 3.89 12.57
CA MET A 128 15.26 4.12 11.93
C MET A 128 15.98 2.79 11.65
N LEU A 129 16.11 1.94 12.67
CA LEU A 129 16.95 0.73 12.61
C LEU A 129 16.26 -0.45 11.89
N TYR A 130 14.96 -0.50 11.87
CA TYR A 130 14.16 -1.56 11.26
C TYR A 130 13.13 -0.99 10.26
N PRO A 131 13.59 -0.35 9.19
CA PRO A 131 12.74 0.39 8.26
C PRO A 131 11.74 -0.48 7.49
N THR A 132 11.89 -1.81 7.56
CA THR A 132 11.06 -2.78 6.84
C THR A 132 9.92 -3.38 7.68
N LEU A 133 9.82 -3.04 8.97
CA LEU A 133 8.77 -3.57 9.84
C LEU A 133 7.40 -2.90 9.57
N ASP A 134 6.34 -3.68 9.62
CA ASP A 134 4.95 -3.20 9.42
C ASP A 134 4.44 -2.26 10.52
N GLY A 135 5.03 -2.32 11.73
CA GLY A 135 4.60 -1.53 12.86
C GLY A 135 5.58 -1.53 14.02
N TYR A 136 5.48 -0.50 14.85
CA TYR A 136 6.46 -0.21 15.90
C TYR A 136 5.80 -0.12 17.30
N ARG A 137 4.71 -0.83 17.56
CA ARG A 137 4.12 -0.95 18.89
C ARG A 137 4.95 -1.89 19.74
N LEU A 138 5.09 -1.60 21.03
CA LEU A 138 5.92 -2.38 21.96
C LEU A 138 5.58 -3.88 21.92
N ALA A 139 4.32 -4.25 22.02
CA ALA A 139 3.89 -5.64 21.96
C ALA A 139 4.26 -6.32 20.62
N SER A 140 4.17 -5.60 19.49
CA SER A 140 4.53 -6.14 18.16
C SER A 140 6.04 -6.32 18.02
N LEU A 141 6.83 -5.38 18.57
CA LEU A 141 8.28 -5.47 18.58
C LEU A 141 8.75 -6.58 19.52
N ALA A 142 8.11 -6.72 20.70
CA ALA A 142 8.39 -7.80 21.63
C ALA A 142 8.16 -9.17 20.99
N GLU A 143 7.04 -9.38 20.31
CA GLU A 143 6.75 -10.60 19.54
C GLU A 143 7.80 -10.84 18.45
N GLN A 144 8.11 -9.81 17.64
CA GLN A 144 9.06 -9.90 16.53
C GLN A 144 10.48 -10.28 16.97
N PHE A 145 10.89 -9.79 18.15
CA PHE A 145 12.24 -10.05 18.69
C PHE A 145 12.27 -11.14 19.76
N ASN A 146 11.16 -11.86 19.95
CA ASN A 146 11.00 -12.91 20.96
C ASN A 146 11.36 -12.43 22.38
N LEU A 147 11.00 -11.19 22.73
CA LEU A 147 11.11 -10.67 24.08
C LEU A 147 9.94 -11.14 24.94
N VAL A 148 10.22 -11.53 26.17
CA VAL A 148 9.20 -11.93 27.14
C VAL A 148 8.43 -10.69 27.57
N HIS A 149 7.11 -10.69 27.42
CA HIS A 149 6.21 -9.59 27.77
C HIS A 149 5.01 -10.15 28.51
N ASP A 150 5.21 -10.46 29.79
CA ASP A 150 4.27 -11.23 30.59
C ASP A 150 3.00 -10.45 30.96
N GLN A 151 3.10 -9.14 31.16
CA GLN A 151 2.01 -8.28 31.59
C GLN A 151 1.97 -6.98 30.77
N PRO A 152 1.44 -7.03 29.54
CA PRO A 152 1.23 -5.82 28.73
C PRO A 152 0.31 -4.83 29.46
N HIS A 153 0.60 -3.53 29.33
CA HIS A 153 -0.10 -2.44 30.01
C HIS A 153 0.10 -2.45 31.55
N ARG A 154 1.26 -2.85 31.99
CA ARG A 154 1.77 -2.66 33.33
C ARG A 154 3.11 -1.95 33.23
N ALA A 155 3.20 -0.78 33.81
CA ALA A 155 4.34 0.13 33.62
C ALA A 155 5.69 -0.54 33.92
N GLY A 156 5.77 -1.38 34.93
CA GLY A 156 7.02 -2.14 35.25
C GLY A 156 7.40 -3.12 34.16
N SER A 157 6.44 -3.88 33.61
CA SER A 157 6.68 -4.84 32.51
C SER A 157 7.04 -4.14 31.20
N ASP A 158 6.34 -3.05 30.89
CA ASP A 158 6.56 -2.31 29.65
C ASP A 158 7.92 -1.57 29.67
N ALA A 159 8.33 -1.02 30.83
CA ALA A 159 9.67 -0.45 31.00
C ALA A 159 10.79 -1.49 30.85
N GLU A 160 10.63 -2.71 31.40
CA GLU A 160 11.61 -3.79 31.30
C GLU A 160 11.75 -4.28 29.86
N VAL A 161 10.64 -4.55 29.19
CA VAL A 161 10.63 -4.95 27.75
C VAL A 161 11.25 -3.86 26.89
N THR A 162 10.95 -2.59 27.16
CA THR A 162 11.53 -1.45 26.45
C THR A 162 13.05 -1.35 26.68
N ALA A 163 13.54 -1.67 27.88
CA ALA A 163 14.96 -1.73 28.17
C ALA A 163 15.68 -2.85 27.37
N HIS A 164 15.09 -4.02 27.31
CA HIS A 164 15.62 -5.11 26.48
C HIS A 164 15.58 -4.78 24.98
N LEU A 165 14.51 -4.14 24.52
CA LEU A 165 14.40 -3.64 23.15
C LEU A 165 15.50 -2.62 22.84
N LEU A 166 15.77 -1.67 23.74
CA LEU A 166 16.86 -0.70 23.60
C LEU A 166 18.22 -1.39 23.43
N LEU A 167 18.50 -2.44 24.23
CA LEU A 167 19.76 -3.20 24.12
C LEU A 167 19.90 -3.89 22.76
N LEU A 168 18.84 -4.49 22.23
CA LEU A 168 18.82 -5.07 20.89
C LEU A 168 19.06 -4.02 19.81
N MET A 169 18.42 -2.87 19.92
CA MET A 169 18.58 -1.76 18.98
C MET A 169 20.01 -1.20 19.03
N LYS A 170 20.60 -1.02 20.22
CA LYS A 170 22.02 -0.62 20.35
C LYS A 170 22.95 -1.64 19.73
N LYS A 171 22.71 -2.95 19.92
CA LYS A 171 23.51 -4.00 19.29
C LYS A 171 23.46 -3.90 17.75
N LYS A 172 22.27 -3.67 17.18
CA LYS A 172 22.13 -3.46 15.72
C LYS A 172 22.85 -2.20 15.25
N LEU A 173 22.73 -1.09 16.00
CA LEU A 173 23.40 0.16 15.69
C LEU A 173 24.93 -0.01 15.66
N TYR A 174 25.49 -0.74 16.62
CA TYR A 174 26.93 -1.03 16.68
C TYR A 174 27.43 -2.00 15.60
N ALA A 175 26.54 -2.74 14.99
CA ALA A 175 26.88 -3.62 13.87
C ALA A 175 26.86 -2.89 12.51
N LEU A 176 26.41 -1.64 12.44
CA LEU A 176 26.37 -0.87 11.19
C LEU A 176 27.78 -0.49 10.71
N PRO A 177 27.99 -0.44 9.39
CA PRO A 177 29.25 0.04 8.80
C PRO A 177 29.57 1.47 9.24
N PHE A 178 30.86 1.76 9.48
CA PHE A 178 31.32 3.08 9.94
C PHE A 178 30.86 4.22 9.02
N VAL A 179 30.89 4.00 7.70
CA VAL A 179 30.41 4.99 6.72
C VAL A 179 28.91 5.30 6.91
N THR A 180 28.08 4.30 7.21
CA THR A 180 26.66 4.51 7.51
C THR A 180 26.48 5.33 8.79
N LEU A 181 27.23 5.03 9.85
CA LEU A 181 27.18 5.80 11.10
C LEU A 181 27.60 7.26 10.90
N GLN A 182 28.64 7.53 10.08
CA GLN A 182 29.04 8.89 9.75
C GLN A 182 27.95 9.67 9.02
N GLN A 183 27.22 9.01 8.10
CA GLN A 183 26.11 9.64 7.40
C GLN A 183 24.94 9.93 8.35
N LEU A 184 24.63 8.97 9.25
CA LEU A 184 23.60 9.16 10.26
C LEU A 184 23.90 10.34 11.18
N GLU A 185 25.15 10.45 11.67
CA GLU A 185 25.58 11.60 12.49
C GLU A 185 25.35 12.94 11.74
N ALA A 186 25.75 12.99 10.48
CA ALA A 186 25.65 14.21 9.69
C ALA A 186 24.20 14.63 9.36
N CYS A 187 23.27 13.68 9.32
CA CYS A 187 21.89 13.92 8.90
C CYS A 187 20.88 14.04 10.06
N THR A 188 21.29 13.79 11.31
CA THR A 188 20.41 13.76 12.49
C THR A 188 20.78 14.82 13.54
N THR A 189 21.47 15.91 13.14
CA THR A 189 22.09 16.89 14.06
C THR A 189 21.13 17.65 14.95
N ASP A 190 19.86 17.86 14.55
CA ASP A 190 18.95 18.77 15.23
C ASP A 190 17.73 18.08 15.92
N THR A 191 17.56 16.76 15.81
CA THR A 191 16.28 16.13 16.15
C THR A 191 16.31 15.19 17.36
N PHE A 192 17.40 14.47 17.62
CA PHE A 192 17.38 13.35 18.59
C PHE A 192 18.58 13.41 19.53
N SER A 193 18.47 14.11 20.65
CA SER A 193 19.60 14.26 21.56
C SER A 193 20.16 12.91 22.06
N GLY A 194 19.26 12.01 22.46
CA GLY A 194 19.64 10.65 22.89
C GLY A 194 20.08 9.74 21.75
N MET A 195 19.51 9.92 20.54
CA MET A 195 19.89 9.21 19.34
C MET A 195 21.32 9.58 18.91
N GLN A 196 21.65 10.86 18.90
CA GLN A 196 23.00 11.34 18.60
C GLN A 196 24.02 10.74 19.57
N LEU A 197 23.67 10.65 20.86
CA LEU A 197 24.52 9.99 21.85
C LEU A 197 24.78 8.52 21.47
N CYS A 198 23.75 7.77 21.12
CA CYS A 198 23.87 6.37 20.70
C CYS A 198 24.72 6.21 19.42
N ILE A 199 24.51 7.09 18.41
CA ILE A 199 25.29 7.07 17.15
C ILE A 199 26.77 7.37 17.45
N TYR A 200 27.05 8.39 18.27
CA TYR A 200 28.41 8.73 18.66
C TYR A 200 29.12 7.59 19.40
N GLU A 201 28.42 6.94 20.35
CA GLU A 201 28.95 5.77 21.05
C GLU A 201 29.24 4.61 20.08
N ALA A 202 28.34 4.36 19.13
CA ALA A 202 28.54 3.33 18.11
C ALA A 202 29.76 3.62 17.24
N MET A 203 29.93 4.87 16.78
CA MET A 203 31.09 5.29 15.99
C MET A 203 32.40 5.10 16.76
N LYS A 204 32.42 5.48 18.04
CA LYS A 204 33.59 5.28 18.91
C LYS A 204 33.91 3.80 19.07
N THR A 205 32.90 2.97 19.30
CA THR A 205 33.05 1.53 19.48
C THR A 205 33.55 0.86 18.21
N VAL A 206 32.95 1.15 17.06
CA VAL A 206 33.33 0.58 15.75
C VAL A 206 34.76 1.01 15.37
N ARG A 207 35.15 2.26 15.67
CA ARG A 207 36.50 2.78 15.40
C ARG A 207 37.58 2.14 16.23
N THR A 208 37.28 1.74 17.47
CA THR A 208 38.24 1.08 18.39
C THR A 208 38.28 -0.42 18.22
N SER A 209 37.17 -1.03 17.83
CA SER A 209 37.14 -2.44 17.48
C SER A 209 37.71 -2.62 16.08
N HIS A 210 38.88 -3.31 15.97
CA HIS A 210 39.42 -3.76 14.68
C HIS A 210 38.48 -4.84 14.08
N HIS A 211 37.21 -4.49 13.84
CA HIS A 211 36.31 -5.39 13.14
C HIS A 211 36.85 -5.63 11.74
N LYS A 212 37.22 -6.90 11.45
CA LYS A 212 37.46 -7.38 10.10
C LYS A 212 36.33 -6.84 9.21
N ASN A 213 36.69 -6.20 8.09
CA ASN A 213 35.74 -5.78 7.07
C ASN A 213 34.70 -6.89 6.89
N ASP A 214 33.49 -6.65 7.33
CA ASP A 214 32.40 -7.60 7.09
C ASP A 214 32.24 -7.72 5.57
N SER A 215 32.46 -8.92 5.06
CA SER A 215 32.46 -9.19 3.62
C SER A 215 31.08 -9.03 3.00
N SER A 216 30.04 -8.82 3.81
CA SER A 216 28.64 -8.70 3.37
C SER A 216 28.33 -7.39 2.67
N TYR A 217 29.14 -6.33 2.89
CA TYR A 217 28.91 -4.99 2.31
C TYR A 217 29.95 -4.63 1.25
N ALA A 218 29.55 -3.80 0.29
CA ALA A 218 30.43 -3.07 -0.61
C ALA A 218 30.34 -1.58 -0.25
N ILE A 219 31.44 -1.00 0.24
CA ILE A 219 31.52 0.44 0.46
C ILE A 219 31.80 1.10 -0.89
N TYR A 220 30.94 2.06 -1.25
CA TYR A 220 31.12 2.85 -2.45
C TYR A 220 30.73 4.30 -2.18
N ARG A 221 31.73 5.20 -2.23
CA ARG A 221 31.57 6.61 -1.84
C ARG A 221 30.99 6.69 -0.42
N ASP A 222 29.83 7.35 -0.31
CA ASP A 222 29.14 7.62 0.96
C ASP A 222 28.22 6.48 1.44
N PHE A 223 28.18 5.36 0.72
CA PHE A 223 27.22 4.27 0.99
C PHE A 223 27.90 2.95 1.29
N ALA A 224 27.36 2.25 2.27
CA ALA A 224 27.54 0.81 2.43
C ALA A 224 26.36 0.10 1.78
N LEU A 225 26.60 -0.65 0.74
CA LEU A 225 25.58 -1.35 -0.03
C LEU A 225 25.67 -2.84 0.22
N LYS A 226 24.57 -3.52 0.47
CA LYS A 226 24.54 -4.98 0.54
C LYS A 226 25.07 -5.58 -0.76
N LYS A 227 25.97 -6.55 -0.64
CA LYS A 227 26.43 -7.28 -1.82
C LYS A 227 25.33 -8.20 -2.31
N PRO A 228 24.96 -8.17 -3.59
CA PRO A 228 24.02 -9.13 -4.13
C PRO A 228 24.59 -10.55 -4.00
N GLN A 229 23.75 -11.50 -3.66
CA GLN A 229 24.13 -12.91 -3.72
C GLN A 229 24.44 -13.28 -5.16
N ALA A 230 25.57 -13.97 -5.35
CA ALA A 230 25.94 -14.43 -6.69
C ALA A 230 24.95 -15.53 -7.13
N ASN A 231 24.16 -15.25 -8.16
CA ASN A 231 23.34 -16.28 -8.79
C ASN A 231 24.28 -17.25 -9.51
N ASN A 232 24.57 -18.38 -8.88
CA ASN A 232 25.28 -19.49 -9.54
C ASN A 232 24.27 -20.22 -10.45
N ARG A 233 24.11 -19.75 -11.68
CA ARG A 233 23.29 -20.43 -12.68
C ARG A 233 23.82 -21.83 -12.96
N THR A 234 23.14 -22.83 -12.50
CA THR A 234 23.10 -24.14 -13.12
C THR A 234 21.88 -24.21 -14.02
N GLN A 235 22.05 -23.95 -15.30
CA GLN A 235 21.01 -24.21 -16.31
C GLN A 235 20.83 -25.74 -16.45
N ALA A 236 20.21 -26.36 -15.48
CA ALA A 236 19.78 -27.73 -15.63
C ALA A 236 18.58 -27.75 -16.59
N LYS A 237 18.80 -28.25 -17.80
CA LYS A 237 17.67 -28.51 -18.71
C LYS A 237 16.71 -29.48 -18.02
N VAL A 238 15.42 -29.15 -18.04
CA VAL A 238 14.39 -30.06 -17.55
C VAL A 238 14.33 -31.22 -18.57
N SER A 239 14.92 -32.34 -18.20
CA SER A 239 14.95 -33.55 -19.07
C SER A 239 13.72 -34.45 -18.89
N ILE A 240 12.77 -34.02 -18.05
CA ILE A 240 11.57 -34.82 -17.75
C ILE A 240 10.41 -34.30 -18.62
N PRO A 241 9.68 -35.15 -19.37
CA PRO A 241 8.48 -34.72 -20.06
C PRO A 241 7.45 -34.08 -19.11
N PHE A 242 6.74 -33.05 -19.60
CA PHE A 242 5.68 -32.40 -18.80
C PHE A 242 4.54 -33.43 -18.59
N HIS A 243 4.19 -33.64 -17.33
CA HIS A 243 3.04 -34.41 -16.91
C HIS A 243 2.45 -33.80 -15.62
N ALA A 244 1.28 -33.21 -15.72
CA ALA A 244 0.65 -32.54 -14.58
C ALA A 244 0.37 -33.50 -13.41
N GLU A 245 -0.01 -34.76 -13.68
CA GLU A 245 -0.24 -35.79 -12.65
C GLU A 245 1.03 -36.15 -11.87
N HIS A 246 2.22 -36.08 -12.44
CA HIS A 246 3.46 -36.35 -11.70
C HIS A 246 3.74 -35.30 -10.65
N PHE A 247 3.23 -34.07 -10.83
CA PHE A 247 3.40 -32.99 -9.85
C PHE A 247 2.19 -32.85 -8.93
N PHE A 248 0.97 -32.80 -9.46
CA PHE A 248 -0.27 -32.53 -8.73
C PHE A 248 -1.08 -33.78 -8.36
N GLY A 249 -0.69 -34.98 -8.80
CA GLY A 249 -1.39 -36.23 -8.53
C GLY A 249 -1.40 -36.59 -7.05
N LYS A 250 -2.20 -37.59 -6.67
CA LYS A 250 -2.31 -38.05 -5.26
C LYS A 250 -0.97 -38.47 -4.68
N ASP A 251 -0.16 -39.13 -5.50
CA ASP A 251 1.19 -39.59 -5.18
C ASP A 251 2.25 -38.74 -5.88
N GLY A 252 1.89 -37.50 -6.29
CA GLY A 252 2.78 -36.59 -7.01
C GLY A 252 3.76 -35.89 -6.10
N ALA A 253 4.70 -35.17 -6.71
CA ALA A 253 5.77 -34.48 -5.99
C ALA A 253 5.24 -33.49 -4.92
N LEU A 254 4.15 -32.79 -5.19
CA LEU A 254 3.58 -31.80 -4.27
C LEU A 254 2.99 -32.46 -2.99
N SER A 255 2.46 -33.69 -3.11
CA SER A 255 1.93 -34.42 -1.96
C SER A 255 3.04 -34.87 -0.99
N SER A 256 4.23 -35.14 -1.50
CA SER A 256 5.38 -35.55 -0.69
C SER A 256 6.04 -34.41 0.10
N ILE A 257 5.96 -33.17 -0.40
CA ILE A 257 6.62 -31.99 0.20
C ILE A 257 5.69 -31.09 1.04
N SER A 258 4.35 -31.25 0.88
CA SER A 258 3.36 -30.46 1.62
C SER A 258 2.37 -31.40 2.31
N PRO A 259 2.49 -31.62 3.63
CA PRO A 259 1.56 -32.48 4.38
C PRO A 259 0.09 -32.02 4.33
N SER A 260 -0.14 -30.75 4.07
CA SER A 260 -1.47 -30.14 3.93
C SER A 260 -1.99 -30.15 2.48
N PHE A 261 -1.28 -30.75 1.56
CA PHE A 261 -1.69 -30.79 0.16
C PHE A 261 -2.94 -31.67 -0.01
N GLU A 262 -3.89 -31.13 -0.75
CA GLU A 262 -5.08 -31.84 -1.16
C GLU A 262 -5.09 -31.95 -2.68
N HIS A 263 -5.14 -33.19 -3.20
CA HIS A 263 -5.29 -33.42 -4.61
C HIS A 263 -6.60 -32.82 -5.16
N ARG A 264 -6.51 -32.13 -6.29
CA ARG A 264 -7.61 -31.43 -6.98
C ARG A 264 -7.50 -31.64 -8.49
N ASN A 265 -8.45 -32.39 -9.07
CA ASN A 265 -8.45 -32.68 -10.51
C ASN A 265 -8.42 -31.38 -11.35
N GLY A 266 -9.14 -30.32 -10.93
CA GLY A 266 -9.13 -29.06 -11.64
C GLY A 266 -7.75 -28.37 -11.70
N GLN A 267 -6.84 -28.67 -10.76
CA GLN A 267 -5.48 -28.17 -10.79
C GLN A 267 -4.66 -28.87 -11.88
N VAL A 268 -4.82 -30.18 -12.02
CA VAL A 268 -4.22 -30.98 -13.10
C VAL A 268 -4.74 -30.53 -14.46
N ASP A 269 -6.08 -30.44 -14.59
CA ASP A 269 -6.73 -30.01 -15.84
C ASP A 269 -6.25 -28.63 -16.29
N MET A 270 -6.10 -27.68 -15.33
CA MET A 270 -5.60 -26.35 -15.63
C MET A 270 -4.17 -26.40 -16.14
N ALA A 271 -3.28 -27.12 -15.45
CA ALA A 271 -1.86 -27.20 -15.83
C ALA A 271 -1.67 -27.80 -17.22
N GLU A 272 -2.42 -28.87 -17.57
CA GLU A 272 -2.39 -29.48 -18.88
C GLU A 272 -2.90 -28.56 -19.99
N ASN A 273 -4.00 -27.83 -19.72
CA ASN A 273 -4.54 -26.89 -20.70
C ASN A 273 -3.63 -25.68 -20.90
N VAL A 274 -2.99 -25.16 -19.84
CA VAL A 274 -2.00 -24.08 -19.93
C VAL A 274 -0.81 -24.54 -20.76
N HIS A 275 -0.27 -25.73 -20.49
CA HIS A 275 0.84 -26.28 -21.24
C HIS A 275 0.48 -26.48 -22.74
N ALA A 276 -0.65 -27.09 -23.04
CA ALA A 276 -1.11 -27.27 -24.40
C ALA A 276 -1.28 -25.94 -25.15
N CYS A 277 -1.76 -24.90 -24.51
CA CYS A 277 -1.90 -23.55 -25.12
C CYS A 277 -0.54 -22.87 -25.35
N PHE A 278 0.45 -23.09 -24.49
CA PHE A 278 1.81 -22.63 -24.75
C PHE A 278 2.45 -23.34 -25.96
N GLU A 279 2.22 -24.65 -26.10
CA GLU A 279 2.68 -25.41 -27.24
C GLU A 279 2.02 -24.98 -28.56
N ASP A 280 0.70 -24.87 -28.55
CA ASP A 280 -0.10 -24.50 -29.72
C ASP A 280 0.04 -23.04 -30.13
N GLY A 281 0.61 -22.16 -29.27
CA GLY A 281 0.61 -20.72 -29.49
C GLY A 281 -0.79 -20.10 -29.47
N LYS A 282 -1.70 -20.60 -28.61
CA LYS A 282 -3.09 -20.13 -28.49
C LYS A 282 -3.35 -19.38 -27.19
N HIS A 283 -4.34 -18.51 -27.21
CA HIS A 283 -4.83 -17.88 -25.99
C HIS A 283 -5.80 -18.78 -25.22
N LEU A 284 -5.77 -18.68 -23.88
CA LEU A 284 -6.63 -19.46 -22.99
C LEU A 284 -7.29 -18.55 -21.95
N ILE A 285 -8.58 -18.71 -21.74
CA ILE A 285 -9.33 -18.07 -20.65
C ILE A 285 -9.74 -19.15 -19.65
N VAL A 286 -9.31 -19.03 -18.40
CA VAL A 286 -9.60 -20.00 -17.35
C VAL A 286 -10.35 -19.33 -16.19
N GLU A 287 -11.58 -19.79 -15.94
CA GLU A 287 -12.24 -19.52 -14.67
C GLU A 287 -11.97 -20.68 -13.71
N ALA A 288 -11.21 -20.39 -12.65
CA ALA A 288 -10.91 -21.36 -11.60
C ALA A 288 -11.26 -20.78 -10.24
N ALA A 289 -12.21 -21.38 -9.54
CA ALA A 289 -12.66 -20.90 -8.22
C ALA A 289 -11.51 -20.72 -7.24
N THR A 290 -11.71 -19.86 -6.22
CA THR A 290 -10.77 -19.74 -5.10
C THR A 290 -10.50 -21.12 -4.49
N GLY A 291 -9.26 -21.36 -4.05
CA GLY A 291 -8.87 -22.65 -3.49
C GLY A 291 -8.58 -23.76 -4.50
N THR A 292 -8.72 -23.55 -5.81
CA THR A 292 -8.33 -24.54 -6.84
C THR A 292 -6.82 -24.75 -6.89
N GLY A 293 -6.01 -23.81 -6.45
CA GLY A 293 -4.54 -23.83 -6.59
C GLY A 293 -4.05 -23.28 -7.93
N LYS A 294 -4.76 -22.28 -8.47
CA LYS A 294 -4.46 -21.61 -9.75
C LYS A 294 -2.99 -21.29 -9.95
N THR A 295 -2.38 -20.67 -8.94
CA THR A 295 -1.00 -20.14 -9.03
C THR A 295 -0.01 -21.23 -9.42
N LEU A 296 0.04 -22.33 -8.71
CA LEU A 296 0.92 -23.44 -9.04
C LEU A 296 0.53 -24.09 -10.39
N ALA A 297 -0.76 -24.15 -10.72
CA ALA A 297 -1.25 -24.76 -11.94
C ALA A 297 -0.80 -24.04 -13.22
N TYR A 298 -0.56 -22.72 -13.15
CA TYR A 298 0.02 -21.99 -14.28
C TYR A 298 1.55 -21.82 -14.18
N LEU A 299 2.11 -21.76 -12.95
CA LEU A 299 3.55 -21.62 -12.76
C LEU A 299 4.31 -22.86 -13.22
N TYR A 300 3.77 -24.05 -12.93
CA TYR A 300 4.40 -25.31 -13.30
C TYR A 300 4.66 -25.42 -14.82
N PRO A 301 3.66 -25.32 -15.72
CA PRO A 301 3.89 -25.30 -17.14
C PRO A 301 4.68 -24.08 -17.63
N ALA A 302 4.60 -22.91 -16.94
CA ALA A 302 5.36 -21.73 -17.31
C ALA A 302 6.89 -21.95 -17.13
N VAL A 303 7.32 -22.62 -16.06
CA VAL A 303 8.72 -22.99 -15.86
C VAL A 303 9.22 -23.96 -16.93
N TYR A 304 8.41 -24.97 -17.27
CA TYR A 304 8.76 -25.90 -18.37
C TYR A 304 8.95 -25.15 -19.68
N LYS A 305 8.00 -24.28 -20.02
CA LYS A 305 8.03 -23.55 -21.30
C LYS A 305 9.18 -22.54 -21.37
N SER A 306 9.48 -21.87 -20.27
CA SER A 306 10.62 -20.96 -20.19
C SER A 306 11.92 -21.68 -20.49
N ARG A 307 12.13 -22.86 -19.94
CA ARG A 307 13.37 -23.63 -20.11
C ARG A 307 13.49 -24.32 -21.48
N GLU A 308 12.36 -24.68 -22.05
CA GLU A 308 12.31 -25.20 -23.40
C GLU A 308 12.71 -24.15 -24.45
N ASN A 309 12.14 -22.94 -24.32
CA ASN A 309 12.38 -21.83 -25.25
C ASN A 309 13.63 -21.00 -24.91
N GLU A 310 14.29 -21.26 -23.78
CA GLU A 310 15.37 -20.42 -23.22
C GLU A 310 14.98 -18.91 -23.11
N ALA A 311 13.68 -18.65 -22.92
CA ALA A 311 13.09 -17.33 -22.83
C ALA A 311 12.13 -17.24 -21.63
N PRO A 312 12.08 -16.11 -20.93
CA PRO A 312 11.22 -15.99 -19.74
C PRO A 312 9.74 -16.05 -20.09
N VAL A 313 8.95 -16.60 -19.17
CA VAL A 313 7.48 -16.43 -19.17
C VAL A 313 7.11 -15.30 -18.21
N VAL A 314 6.30 -14.36 -18.70
CA VAL A 314 5.83 -13.23 -17.87
C VAL A 314 4.57 -13.60 -17.11
N ILE A 315 4.55 -13.30 -15.82
CA ILE A 315 3.41 -13.49 -14.93
C ILE A 315 2.96 -12.10 -14.44
N ALA A 316 1.83 -11.61 -14.90
CA ALA A 316 1.28 -10.34 -14.48
C ALA A 316 0.13 -10.55 -13.49
N THR A 317 0.17 -9.86 -12.35
CA THR A 317 -0.88 -9.90 -11.33
C THR A 317 -1.30 -8.49 -10.92
N GLU A 318 -2.39 -8.35 -10.17
CA GLU A 318 -2.94 -7.03 -9.84
C GLU A 318 -2.13 -6.28 -8.78
N THR A 319 -1.71 -6.98 -7.70
CA THR A 319 -1.17 -6.34 -6.50
C THR A 319 0.27 -6.77 -6.17
N VAL A 320 1.00 -5.87 -5.51
CA VAL A 320 2.35 -6.16 -4.98
C VAL A 320 2.35 -7.35 -4.02
N ALA A 321 1.33 -7.47 -3.18
CA ALA A 321 1.21 -8.59 -2.24
C ALA A 321 1.13 -9.95 -2.96
N LEU A 322 0.42 -10.03 -4.09
CA LEU A 322 0.37 -11.25 -4.91
C LEU A 322 1.71 -11.53 -5.60
N GLN A 323 2.42 -10.50 -6.06
CA GLN A 323 3.78 -10.67 -6.61
C GLN A 323 4.72 -11.29 -5.57
N GLN A 324 4.68 -10.76 -4.34
CA GLN A 324 5.51 -11.25 -3.24
C GLN A 324 5.13 -12.69 -2.85
N GLN A 325 3.83 -12.99 -2.78
CA GLN A 325 3.35 -14.34 -2.52
C GLN A 325 3.87 -15.36 -3.54
N ILE A 326 3.81 -15.02 -4.83
CA ILE A 326 4.33 -15.90 -5.90
C ILE A 326 5.82 -16.14 -5.69
N LYS A 327 6.60 -15.06 -5.45
CA LYS A 327 8.05 -15.13 -5.29
C LYS A 327 8.49 -15.90 -4.04
N ASP A 328 7.89 -15.59 -2.89
CA ASP A 328 8.41 -16.04 -1.59
C ASP A 328 7.79 -17.36 -1.11
N ARG A 329 6.63 -17.73 -1.66
CA ARG A 329 5.92 -18.95 -1.23
C ARG A 329 5.74 -19.96 -2.36
N ASP A 330 5.19 -19.52 -3.50
CA ASP A 330 4.74 -20.44 -4.54
C ASP A 330 5.91 -20.94 -5.40
N VAL A 331 6.88 -20.08 -5.74
CA VAL A 331 8.10 -20.47 -6.45
C VAL A 331 8.98 -21.42 -5.61
N PRO A 332 9.30 -21.14 -4.32
CA PRO A 332 10.06 -22.08 -3.49
C PRO A 332 9.37 -23.43 -3.28
N LEU A 333 8.04 -23.45 -3.26
CA LEU A 333 7.29 -24.71 -3.21
C LEU A 333 7.44 -25.52 -4.51
N LEU A 334 7.39 -24.81 -5.64
CA LEU A 334 7.60 -25.42 -6.97
C LEU A 334 9.04 -25.95 -7.11
N GLU A 335 10.05 -25.20 -6.67
CA GLU A 335 11.47 -25.62 -6.64
C GLU A 335 11.66 -26.94 -5.87
N LYS A 336 11.09 -26.99 -4.66
CA LYS A 336 11.18 -28.19 -3.81
C LYS A 336 10.51 -29.40 -4.50
N GLY A 337 9.38 -29.19 -5.15
CA GLY A 337 8.65 -30.26 -5.83
C GLY A 337 9.32 -30.75 -7.12
N LEU A 338 9.98 -29.86 -7.84
CA LEU A 338 10.74 -30.19 -9.05
C LEU A 338 12.16 -30.66 -8.76
N GLY A 339 12.68 -30.38 -7.55
CA GLY A 339 14.09 -30.64 -7.21
C GLY A 339 15.06 -29.79 -8.04
N LEU A 340 14.61 -28.65 -8.57
CA LEU A 340 15.37 -27.79 -9.47
C LEU A 340 15.25 -26.33 -9.01
N PRO A 341 16.36 -25.54 -9.00
CA PRO A 341 16.28 -24.11 -8.72
C PRO A 341 15.51 -23.38 -9.83
N ILE A 342 14.66 -22.43 -9.48
CA ILE A 342 13.86 -21.61 -10.42
C ILE A 342 14.24 -20.16 -10.25
N GLU A 343 14.71 -19.53 -11.31
CA GLU A 343 15.05 -18.10 -11.27
C GLU A 343 13.77 -17.29 -11.52
N ALA A 344 13.27 -16.64 -10.47
CA ALA A 344 12.09 -15.78 -10.54
C ALA A 344 12.46 -14.33 -10.18
N ALA A 345 12.27 -13.41 -11.11
CA ALA A 345 12.55 -12.00 -10.95
C ALA A 345 11.26 -11.19 -10.84
N VAL A 346 11.13 -10.38 -9.79
CA VAL A 346 10.07 -9.36 -9.71
C VAL A 346 10.58 -8.10 -10.39
N LEU A 347 9.88 -7.64 -11.42
CA LEU A 347 10.16 -6.38 -12.09
C LEU A 347 8.99 -5.42 -11.94
N LYS A 348 9.27 -4.27 -11.35
CA LYS A 348 8.31 -3.18 -11.11
C LYS A 348 8.61 -1.96 -11.98
N GLY A 349 7.71 -1.00 -11.98
CA GLY A 349 7.94 0.28 -12.63
C GLY A 349 9.19 0.97 -12.06
N ARG A 350 9.90 1.70 -12.91
CA ARG A 350 11.17 2.34 -12.57
C ARG A 350 11.11 3.22 -11.32
N SER A 351 9.98 3.89 -11.10
CA SER A 351 9.72 4.76 -9.93
C SER A 351 9.70 4.03 -8.58
N HIS A 352 9.67 2.69 -8.58
CA HIS A 352 9.77 1.89 -7.35
C HIS A 352 11.22 1.75 -6.85
N TYR A 353 12.22 2.06 -7.68
CA TYR A 353 13.63 1.84 -7.34
C TYR A 353 14.34 3.13 -6.92
N LEU A 354 15.16 3.04 -5.88
CA LEU A 354 15.99 4.15 -5.41
C LEU A 354 17.05 4.52 -6.45
N CYS A 355 17.23 5.83 -6.71
CA CYS A 355 18.36 6.35 -7.46
C CYS A 355 19.49 6.77 -6.51
N LEU A 356 20.57 5.99 -6.46
CA LEU A 356 21.73 6.26 -5.59
C LEU A 356 22.39 7.61 -5.90
N GLN A 357 22.41 8.05 -7.15
CA GLN A 357 22.97 9.35 -7.53
C GLN A 357 22.15 10.50 -6.97
N LYS A 358 20.82 10.44 -7.08
CA LYS A 358 19.94 11.44 -6.46
C LYS A 358 20.08 11.46 -4.95
N PHE A 359 20.17 10.28 -4.33
CA PHE A 359 20.32 10.18 -2.89
C PHE A 359 21.67 10.75 -2.42
N ALA A 360 22.77 10.47 -3.12
CA ALA A 360 24.07 11.07 -2.81
C ALA A 360 24.03 12.61 -2.91
N HIS A 361 23.40 13.13 -3.96
CA HIS A 361 23.26 14.58 -4.13
C HIS A 361 22.38 15.20 -3.02
N PHE A 362 21.30 14.51 -2.62
CA PHE A 362 20.44 14.95 -1.53
C PHE A 362 21.21 15.03 -0.18
N LEU A 363 22.06 14.03 0.10
CA LEU A 363 22.90 14.03 1.30
C LEU A 363 23.92 15.20 1.28
N GLU A 364 24.51 15.52 0.13
CA GLU A 364 25.38 16.69 -0.02
C GLU A 364 24.64 17.99 0.27
N GLN A 365 23.39 18.12 -0.16
CA GLN A 365 22.56 19.31 0.12
C GLN A 365 22.25 19.48 1.61
N ILE A 366 21.89 18.40 2.33
CA ILE A 366 21.66 18.45 3.78
C ILE A 366 22.92 18.87 4.52
N ARG A 367 24.08 18.35 4.15
CA ARG A 367 25.36 18.73 4.77
C ARG A 367 25.74 20.19 4.51
N GLY A 368 25.26 20.78 3.43
CA GLY A 368 25.61 22.13 3.01
C GLY A 368 24.81 23.22 3.69
N ALA A 369 23.53 23.34 3.42
CA ALA A 369 22.68 24.43 3.91
C ALA A 369 21.19 24.12 3.94
N ARG A 370 20.73 22.95 3.46
CA ARG A 370 19.32 22.57 3.44
C ARG A 370 18.90 22.14 4.84
N GLN A 371 17.99 22.86 5.47
CA GLN A 371 17.30 22.37 6.65
C GLN A 371 16.30 21.29 6.23
N ALA A 372 16.55 20.04 6.63
CA ALA A 372 15.63 18.94 6.41
C ALA A 372 14.59 18.90 7.54
N SER A 373 13.35 18.67 7.19
CA SER A 373 12.29 18.42 8.17
C SER A 373 12.57 17.14 8.96
N TYR A 374 11.92 17.00 10.11
CA TYR A 374 12.02 15.80 10.94
C TYR A 374 11.72 14.50 10.17
N ASP A 375 10.61 14.46 9.41
CA ASP A 375 10.24 13.30 8.59
C ASP A 375 11.28 13.00 7.51
N GLU A 376 11.90 14.02 6.91
CA GLU A 376 12.99 13.84 5.93
C GLU A 376 14.22 13.25 6.59
N GLN A 377 14.64 13.77 7.75
CA GLN A 377 15.81 13.25 8.48
C GLN A 377 15.61 11.78 8.90
N LEU A 378 14.44 11.44 9.44
CA LEU A 378 14.10 10.05 9.78
C LEU A 378 14.10 9.15 8.54
N SER A 379 13.54 9.62 7.43
CA SER A 379 13.50 8.87 6.17
C SER A 379 14.90 8.67 5.58
N VAL A 380 15.76 9.67 5.64
CA VAL A 380 17.17 9.55 5.23
C VAL A 380 17.89 8.52 6.08
N ALA A 381 17.71 8.55 7.40
CA ALA A 381 18.29 7.56 8.30
C ALA A 381 17.80 6.14 7.99
N GLN A 382 16.49 5.97 7.74
CA GLN A 382 15.91 4.70 7.29
C GLN A 382 16.54 4.21 5.98
N LEU A 383 16.67 5.08 4.99
CA LEU A 383 17.27 4.73 3.69
C LEU A 383 18.74 4.32 3.83
N LEU A 384 19.55 5.04 4.62
CA LEU A 384 20.96 4.70 4.85
C LEU A 384 21.15 3.32 5.47
N ILE A 385 20.30 2.96 6.44
CA ILE A 385 20.32 1.64 7.07
C ILE A 385 19.80 0.58 6.12
N TRP A 386 18.69 0.84 5.45
CA TRP A 386 18.11 -0.08 4.48
C TRP A 386 19.06 -0.43 3.33
N LEU A 387 19.92 0.48 2.87
CA LEU A 387 20.95 0.18 1.87
C LEU A 387 21.91 -0.93 2.30
N THR A 388 22.07 -1.15 3.61
CA THR A 388 22.89 -2.25 4.14
C THR A 388 22.14 -3.59 4.14
N GLU A 389 20.82 -3.58 3.89
CA GLU A 389 19.95 -4.76 4.00
C GLU A 389 19.29 -5.12 2.66
N THR A 390 18.97 -4.12 1.82
CA THR A 390 18.24 -4.35 0.57
C THR A 390 19.11 -4.92 -0.55
N GLU A 391 18.56 -5.89 -1.26
CA GLU A 391 19.11 -6.38 -2.51
C GLU A 391 18.41 -5.79 -3.73
N THR A 392 17.17 -5.35 -3.58
CA THR A 392 16.30 -4.90 -4.69
C THR A 392 16.29 -3.40 -4.85
N GLY A 393 16.42 -2.63 -3.78
CA GLY A 393 16.26 -1.17 -3.78
C GLY A 393 14.82 -0.71 -4.02
N ASP A 394 13.83 -1.55 -3.72
CA ASP A 394 12.41 -1.33 -3.96
C ASP A 394 11.73 -0.67 -2.74
N VAL A 395 11.06 0.46 -2.95
CA VAL A 395 10.36 1.22 -1.89
C VAL A 395 9.30 0.42 -1.12
N GLU A 396 8.74 -0.61 -1.72
CA GLU A 396 7.75 -1.46 -1.06
C GLU A 396 8.31 -2.27 0.13
N GLU A 397 9.64 -2.35 0.24
CA GLU A 397 10.31 -2.92 1.41
C GLU A 397 10.27 -1.97 2.62
N LEU A 398 9.92 -0.68 2.42
CA LEU A 398 10.06 0.37 3.42
C LEU A 398 8.71 0.76 4.03
N ASN A 399 8.74 1.04 5.33
CA ASN A 399 7.65 1.69 6.06
C ASN A 399 8.06 3.13 6.41
N LEU A 400 7.98 4.00 5.40
CA LEU A 400 8.34 5.41 5.55
C LEU A 400 7.27 6.21 6.32
N PRO A 401 7.65 7.28 7.05
CA PRO A 401 6.70 8.25 7.59
C PRO A 401 5.98 9.01 6.47
N ASN A 402 4.92 9.73 6.79
CA ASN A 402 4.12 10.43 5.78
C ASN A 402 4.94 11.40 4.92
N GLY A 403 5.85 12.17 5.51
CA GLY A 403 6.79 13.04 4.79
C GLY A 403 7.85 12.29 3.97
N GLY A 404 8.16 11.06 4.33
CA GLY A 404 9.14 10.23 3.65
C GLY A 404 8.73 9.80 2.24
N TYR A 405 7.43 9.64 1.98
CA TYR A 405 6.96 9.39 0.63
C TYR A 405 7.11 10.61 -0.29
N ALA A 406 7.03 11.84 0.26
CA ALA A 406 7.34 13.04 -0.51
C ALA A 406 8.83 13.10 -0.87
N LEU A 407 9.71 12.74 0.06
CA LEU A 407 11.14 12.60 -0.20
C LEU A 407 11.42 11.50 -1.25
N TRP A 408 10.72 10.36 -1.19
CA TRP A 408 10.86 9.30 -2.18
C TRP A 408 10.63 9.79 -3.61
N GLU A 409 9.64 10.65 -3.83
CA GLU A 409 9.39 11.26 -5.14
C GLU A 409 10.60 12.01 -5.71
N GLU A 410 11.47 12.57 -4.84
CA GLU A 410 12.73 13.21 -5.26
C GLU A 410 13.85 12.21 -5.52
N LEU A 411 13.87 11.09 -4.78
CA LEU A 411 14.95 10.10 -4.77
C LEU A 411 14.74 8.92 -5.73
N LYS A 412 13.51 8.67 -6.16
CA LYS A 412 13.19 7.57 -7.07
C LYS A 412 13.90 7.67 -8.40
N SER A 413 14.13 6.54 -9.03
CA SER A 413 14.66 6.46 -10.39
C SER A 413 13.62 6.91 -11.42
N ASP A 414 14.02 7.71 -12.38
CA ASP A 414 13.21 8.12 -13.53
C ASP A 414 14.04 8.05 -14.83
N PRO A 415 13.40 7.96 -16.00
CA PRO A 415 14.11 7.87 -17.28
C PRO A 415 14.84 9.15 -17.65
N GLU A 416 14.30 10.29 -17.28
CA GLU A 416 14.68 11.61 -17.79
C GLU A 416 15.96 12.14 -17.12
N SER A 417 16.10 11.94 -15.80
CA SER A 417 17.32 12.34 -15.05
C SER A 417 18.42 11.27 -15.08
N CYS A 418 18.17 10.10 -15.66
CA CYS A 418 19.14 9.02 -15.67
C CYS A 418 20.21 9.19 -16.76
N THR A 419 21.47 9.27 -16.35
CA THR A 419 22.63 9.34 -17.26
C THR A 419 23.06 7.98 -17.82
N HIS A 420 22.31 6.91 -17.55
CA HIS A 420 22.60 5.54 -17.99
C HIS A 420 24.06 5.11 -17.71
N SER A 421 24.79 4.65 -18.71
CA SER A 421 26.17 4.18 -18.59
C SER A 421 27.15 5.24 -18.06
N ASN A 422 26.83 6.53 -18.18
CA ASN A 422 27.68 7.62 -17.68
C ASN A 422 27.44 7.88 -16.17
N CYS A 423 26.46 7.24 -15.55
CA CYS A 423 26.21 7.37 -14.11
C CYS A 423 27.32 6.70 -13.29
N THR A 424 27.90 7.42 -12.35
CA THR A 424 28.94 6.88 -11.45
C THR A 424 28.46 5.69 -10.62
N PHE A 425 27.14 5.57 -10.40
CA PHE A 425 26.51 4.45 -9.67
C PHE A 425 25.97 3.35 -10.60
N PHE A 426 26.19 3.42 -11.93
CA PHE A 426 25.55 2.51 -12.88
C PHE A 426 25.72 1.02 -12.54
N SER A 427 26.96 0.59 -12.21
CA SER A 427 27.25 -0.80 -11.86
C SER A 427 26.60 -1.28 -10.55
N ARG A 428 26.04 -0.37 -9.77
CA ARG A 428 25.36 -0.64 -8.47
C ARG A 428 23.91 -0.20 -8.47
N CYS A 429 23.43 0.31 -9.60
CA CYS A 429 22.07 0.82 -9.73
C CYS A 429 21.07 -0.35 -9.66
N TYR A 430 20.05 -0.18 -8.83
CA TYR A 430 19.03 -1.21 -8.58
C TYR A 430 18.18 -1.51 -9.81
N TYR A 431 17.74 -0.48 -10.54
CA TYR A 431 16.86 -0.68 -11.69
C TYR A 431 17.50 -1.44 -12.86
N PRO A 432 18.70 -1.11 -13.38
CA PRO A 432 19.40 -1.94 -14.37
C PRO A 432 19.61 -3.35 -13.88
N ARG A 433 20.00 -3.53 -12.60
CA ARG A 433 20.18 -4.87 -12.01
C ARG A 433 18.87 -5.66 -11.99
N ALA A 434 17.74 -5.04 -11.62
CA ALA A 434 16.43 -5.69 -11.67
C ALA A 434 16.07 -6.14 -13.11
N ARG A 435 16.37 -5.30 -14.13
CA ARG A 435 16.17 -5.66 -15.53
C ARG A 435 17.09 -6.78 -16.00
N ASP A 436 18.35 -6.78 -15.56
CA ASP A 436 19.30 -7.83 -15.91
C ASP A 436 18.91 -9.16 -15.24
N ASN A 437 18.45 -9.14 -13.99
CA ASN A 437 17.89 -10.31 -13.32
C ASN A 437 16.65 -10.83 -14.07
N ALA A 438 15.76 -9.94 -14.52
CA ALA A 438 14.58 -10.32 -15.30
C ALA A 438 14.95 -10.96 -16.65
N ARG A 439 16.00 -10.47 -17.33
CA ARG A 439 16.50 -11.07 -18.58
C ARG A 439 17.01 -12.49 -18.40
N GLN A 440 17.47 -12.79 -17.21
CA GLN A 440 18.06 -14.08 -16.88
C GLN A 440 17.10 -15.03 -16.19
N ALA A 441 15.92 -14.58 -15.83
CA ALA A 441 14.94 -15.36 -15.09
C ALA A 441 14.20 -16.38 -15.96
N ASP A 442 13.72 -17.45 -15.34
CA ASP A 442 12.73 -18.36 -15.91
C ASP A 442 11.35 -17.69 -15.92
N LEU A 443 11.05 -16.99 -14.83
CA LEU A 443 9.78 -16.30 -14.61
C LEU A 443 9.99 -14.82 -14.31
N ILE A 444 9.29 -13.94 -15.03
CA ILE A 444 9.21 -12.50 -14.73
C ILE A 444 7.88 -12.21 -14.08
N ILE A 445 7.89 -11.81 -12.81
CA ILE A 445 6.69 -11.45 -12.07
C ILE A 445 6.54 -9.93 -12.12
N THR A 446 5.38 -9.46 -12.60
CA THR A 446 5.10 -8.02 -12.74
C THR A 446 3.64 -7.70 -12.40
N ASN A 447 3.23 -6.43 -12.54
CA ASN A 447 1.84 -6.02 -12.41
C ASN A 447 1.20 -5.64 -13.75
N HIS A 448 -0.14 -5.59 -13.76
CA HIS A 448 -0.89 -5.21 -14.96
C HIS A 448 -0.47 -3.83 -15.49
N ALA A 449 -0.13 -2.88 -14.62
CA ALA A 449 0.24 -1.52 -15.04
C ALA A 449 1.55 -1.51 -15.83
N LEU A 450 2.60 -2.20 -15.35
CA LEU A 450 3.88 -2.27 -16.07
C LEU A 450 3.74 -3.08 -17.37
N LEU A 451 2.99 -4.17 -17.34
CA LEU A 451 2.68 -4.97 -18.53
C LEU A 451 2.02 -4.10 -19.62
N LEU A 452 1.02 -3.30 -19.26
CA LEU A 452 0.32 -2.42 -20.20
C LEU A 452 1.24 -1.28 -20.67
N THR A 453 2.06 -0.72 -19.78
CA THR A 453 3.08 0.27 -20.16
C THR A 453 4.00 -0.28 -21.23
N ASP A 454 4.46 -1.51 -21.08
CA ASP A 454 5.36 -2.17 -22.02
C ASP A 454 4.75 -2.35 -23.40
N HIS A 455 3.45 -2.71 -23.48
CA HIS A 455 2.75 -2.93 -24.73
C HIS A 455 2.31 -1.64 -25.47
N PHE A 456 2.04 -0.56 -24.70
CA PHE A 456 1.49 0.68 -25.30
C PHE A 456 2.53 1.77 -25.51
N GLN A 457 3.72 1.68 -24.88
CA GLN A 457 4.82 2.60 -25.11
C GLN A 457 5.78 2.08 -26.18
N GLU A 458 6.52 3.02 -26.83
CA GLU A 458 7.49 2.68 -27.88
C GLU A 458 8.75 2.00 -27.34
N THR A 459 9.08 2.23 -26.07
CA THR A 459 10.28 1.67 -25.42
C THR A 459 9.89 0.52 -24.50
N SER A 460 10.30 -0.70 -24.86
CA SER A 460 10.07 -1.89 -24.05
C SER A 460 10.83 -1.83 -22.72
N THR A 461 10.10 -2.04 -21.63
CA THR A 461 10.64 -2.15 -20.26
C THR A 461 10.94 -3.59 -19.89
N LEU A 462 10.08 -4.50 -20.30
CA LEU A 462 10.23 -5.95 -20.09
C LEU A 462 11.26 -6.52 -21.08
N PRO A 463 12.03 -7.55 -20.72
CA PRO A 463 12.75 -8.38 -21.69
C PRO A 463 11.79 -9.00 -22.70
N SER A 464 12.31 -9.39 -23.88
CA SER A 464 11.50 -10.09 -24.88
C SER A 464 10.95 -11.41 -24.32
N TYR A 465 9.67 -11.69 -24.57
CA TYR A 465 8.97 -12.90 -24.17
C TYR A 465 7.93 -13.31 -25.21
N GLU A 466 7.58 -14.59 -25.25
CA GLU A 466 6.55 -15.12 -26.15
C GLU A 466 5.25 -15.48 -25.42
N HIS A 467 5.37 -15.81 -24.12
CA HIS A 467 4.27 -16.36 -23.32
C HIS A 467 3.99 -15.49 -22.11
N LEU A 468 2.72 -15.29 -21.83
CA LEU A 468 2.22 -14.43 -20.77
C LEU A 468 1.11 -15.11 -19.99
N VAL A 469 1.14 -14.99 -18.66
CA VAL A 469 0.01 -15.30 -17.78
C VAL A 469 -0.48 -14.00 -17.14
N VAL A 470 -1.77 -13.72 -17.24
CA VAL A 470 -2.43 -12.60 -16.55
C VAL A 470 -3.32 -13.20 -15.48
N ASP A 471 -2.87 -13.12 -14.24
CA ASP A 471 -3.66 -13.52 -13.08
C ASP A 471 -4.57 -12.39 -12.65
N GLU A 472 -5.71 -12.71 -12.06
CA GLU A 472 -6.82 -11.79 -11.76
C GLU A 472 -7.22 -10.95 -13.00
N ALA A 473 -7.33 -11.63 -14.13
CA ALA A 473 -7.56 -11.03 -15.46
C ALA A 473 -8.86 -10.20 -15.58
N HIS A 474 -9.80 -10.36 -14.63
CA HIS A 474 -11.01 -9.55 -14.56
C HIS A 474 -10.73 -8.06 -14.28
N HIS A 475 -9.50 -7.71 -13.82
CA HIS A 475 -9.05 -6.32 -13.64
C HIS A 475 -8.35 -5.73 -14.87
N LEU A 476 -8.02 -6.54 -15.86
CA LEU A 476 -7.20 -6.12 -17.00
C LEU A 476 -7.87 -4.98 -17.80
N GLU A 477 -9.18 -5.06 -18.01
CA GLU A 477 -9.95 -4.01 -18.70
C GLU A 477 -9.88 -2.67 -17.98
N GLU A 478 -10.09 -2.67 -16.66
CA GLU A 478 -10.03 -1.45 -15.86
C GLU A 478 -8.61 -0.89 -15.77
N ALA A 479 -7.61 -1.76 -15.64
CA ALA A 479 -6.20 -1.36 -15.63
C ALA A 479 -5.80 -0.72 -16.97
N ALA A 480 -6.20 -1.30 -18.09
CA ALA A 480 -5.94 -0.76 -19.42
C ALA A 480 -6.65 0.59 -19.63
N GLY A 481 -7.92 0.71 -19.22
CA GLY A 481 -8.65 1.97 -19.30
C GLY A 481 -8.01 3.09 -18.45
N ARG A 482 -7.42 2.75 -17.30
CA ARG A 482 -6.65 3.71 -16.49
C ARG A 482 -5.34 4.10 -17.16
N HIS A 483 -4.64 3.14 -17.74
CA HIS A 483 -3.34 3.37 -18.37
C HIS A 483 -3.45 4.21 -19.65
N LEU A 484 -4.46 3.95 -20.47
CA LEU A 484 -4.73 4.70 -21.71
C LEU A 484 -5.41 6.05 -21.46
N GLY A 485 -5.86 6.28 -20.23
CA GLY A 485 -6.47 7.53 -19.81
C GLY A 485 -5.44 8.63 -19.51
N ALA A 486 -5.95 9.84 -19.26
CA ALA A 486 -5.17 10.96 -18.78
C ALA A 486 -5.84 11.58 -17.56
N SER A 487 -5.03 12.14 -16.66
CA SER A 487 -5.55 12.91 -15.52
C SER A 487 -4.65 14.08 -15.18
N MET A 488 -5.25 15.20 -14.74
CA MET A 488 -4.54 16.39 -14.30
C MET A 488 -5.19 16.96 -13.05
N SER A 489 -4.39 17.37 -12.09
CA SER A 489 -4.85 18.10 -10.90
C SER A 489 -4.10 19.40 -10.74
N TYR A 490 -4.72 20.35 -10.05
CA TYR A 490 -4.03 21.58 -9.64
C TYR A 490 -2.71 21.30 -8.92
N GLN A 491 -2.72 20.32 -8.01
CA GLN A 491 -1.55 19.95 -7.21
C GLN A 491 -0.41 19.31 -8.04
N HIS A 492 -0.71 18.74 -9.20
CA HIS A 492 0.32 18.24 -10.10
C HIS A 492 1.26 19.36 -10.55
N PHE A 493 0.69 20.46 -11.05
CA PHE A 493 1.47 21.65 -11.42
C PHE A 493 2.18 22.27 -10.20
N MET A 494 1.51 22.38 -9.05
CA MET A 494 2.12 22.97 -7.87
C MET A 494 3.35 22.20 -7.40
N ARG A 495 3.39 20.89 -7.58
CA ARG A 495 4.61 20.10 -7.32
C ARG A 495 5.73 20.51 -8.27
N LEU A 496 5.45 20.61 -9.58
CA LEU A 496 6.44 21.06 -10.57
C LEU A 496 6.93 22.48 -10.25
N TYR A 497 6.03 23.40 -9.97
CA TYR A 497 6.35 24.77 -9.59
C TYR A 497 7.25 24.86 -8.35
N ASN A 498 6.94 24.11 -7.31
CA ASN A 498 7.74 24.07 -6.08
C ASN A 498 9.13 23.45 -6.31
N GLN A 499 9.25 22.48 -7.24
CA GLN A 499 10.56 21.91 -7.60
C GLN A 499 11.48 22.92 -8.29
N PHE A 500 10.96 23.95 -8.98
CA PHE A 500 11.76 25.08 -9.43
C PHE A 500 12.30 25.92 -8.26
N GLY A 501 11.64 25.90 -7.09
CA GLY A 501 12.16 26.55 -5.87
C GLY A 501 12.05 28.07 -5.86
N VAL A 502 11.06 28.64 -6.52
CA VAL A 502 10.93 30.12 -6.69
C VAL A 502 10.57 30.86 -5.40
N GLN A 503 9.85 30.24 -4.49
CA GLN A 503 9.32 30.89 -3.27
C GLN A 503 10.35 31.03 -2.15
N GLU A 504 11.31 30.11 -2.06
CA GLU A 504 12.19 29.99 -0.88
C GLU A 504 13.64 30.46 -1.10
N ASN A 505 13.98 31.00 -2.29
CA ASN A 505 15.38 31.19 -2.73
C ASN A 505 16.25 29.93 -2.47
N ALA A 506 15.61 28.76 -2.54
CA ALA A 506 16.16 27.44 -2.29
C ALA A 506 15.87 26.52 -3.48
N GLY A 507 16.43 25.33 -3.51
CA GLY A 507 16.19 24.35 -4.53
C GLY A 507 16.86 24.64 -5.87
N LEU A 508 16.22 24.23 -6.98
CA LEU A 508 16.83 24.28 -8.31
C LEU A 508 17.17 25.71 -8.74
N PHE A 509 16.28 26.65 -8.47
CA PHE A 509 16.46 28.05 -8.86
C PHE A 509 17.68 28.67 -8.19
N ALA A 510 17.85 28.51 -6.87
CA ALA A 510 19.00 29.01 -6.14
C ALA A 510 20.31 28.37 -6.64
N ASN A 511 20.28 27.05 -6.85
CA ASN A 511 21.45 26.33 -7.32
C ASN A 511 21.90 26.76 -8.74
N ILE A 512 20.95 26.97 -9.65
CA ILE A 512 21.28 27.45 -11.02
C ILE A 512 21.80 28.87 -10.99
N SER A 513 21.31 29.73 -10.10
CA SER A 513 21.82 31.09 -9.93
C SER A 513 23.29 31.09 -9.49
N VAL A 514 23.68 30.21 -8.59
CA VAL A 514 25.11 30.05 -8.19
C VAL A 514 25.97 29.61 -9.37
N VAL A 515 25.48 28.72 -10.23
CA VAL A 515 26.21 28.29 -11.44
C VAL A 515 26.35 29.46 -12.42
N ILE A 516 25.30 30.25 -12.61
CA ILE A 516 25.33 31.45 -13.46
C ILE A 516 26.37 32.46 -12.95
N ASP A 517 26.42 32.72 -11.64
CA ASP A 517 27.40 33.62 -11.02
C ASP A 517 28.84 33.16 -11.23
N ARG A 518 29.11 31.90 -11.38
CA ARG A 518 30.43 31.34 -11.71
C ARG A 518 30.80 31.48 -13.19
N HIS A 519 29.80 31.64 -14.07
CA HIS A 519 29.97 31.78 -15.52
C HIS A 519 29.34 33.09 -16.04
N PRO A 520 29.73 34.26 -15.54
CA PRO A 520 29.06 35.54 -15.78
C PRO A 520 29.13 36.00 -17.23
N THR A 521 30.07 35.47 -18.04
CA THR A 521 30.19 35.77 -19.47
C THR A 521 29.20 34.98 -20.33
N ALA A 522 28.63 33.91 -19.80
CA ALA A 522 27.74 33.04 -20.54
C ALA A 522 26.29 33.52 -20.48
N VAL A 523 25.88 34.19 -19.38
CA VAL A 523 24.46 34.48 -19.08
C VAL A 523 24.33 35.87 -18.45
N SER A 524 23.25 36.59 -18.78
CA SER A 524 22.93 37.90 -18.19
C SER A 524 22.71 37.80 -16.67
N ALA A 525 23.19 38.76 -15.91
CA ALA A 525 22.97 38.88 -14.47
C ALA A 525 21.47 39.01 -14.10
N ASP A 526 20.65 39.54 -15.01
CA ASP A 526 19.20 39.68 -14.77
C ASP A 526 18.39 38.39 -15.02
N TRP A 527 19.02 37.36 -15.61
CA TRP A 527 18.34 36.11 -15.97
C TRP A 527 17.55 35.49 -14.80
N PRO A 528 18.09 35.40 -13.57
CA PRO A 528 17.34 34.84 -12.46
C PRO A 528 16.04 35.59 -12.13
N ASN A 529 16.10 36.94 -12.15
CA ASN A 529 14.92 37.75 -11.85
C ASN A 529 13.84 37.63 -12.93
N GLU A 530 14.24 37.64 -14.20
CA GLU A 530 13.31 37.45 -15.32
C GLU A 530 12.61 36.07 -15.23
N ARG A 531 13.36 35.01 -14.97
CA ARG A 531 12.79 33.63 -14.86
C ARG A 531 11.90 33.48 -13.66
N LYS A 532 12.22 34.16 -12.54
CA LYS A 532 11.36 34.19 -11.36
C LYS A 532 10.01 34.82 -11.71
N GLN A 533 10.01 35.93 -12.40
CA GLN A 533 8.77 36.59 -12.82
C GLN A 533 7.96 35.76 -13.80
N GLU A 534 8.60 35.08 -14.76
CA GLU A 534 7.90 34.17 -15.69
C GLU A 534 7.23 32.99 -14.97
N LEU A 535 7.94 32.35 -14.04
CA LEU A 535 7.37 31.26 -13.26
C LEU A 535 6.22 31.73 -12.36
N GLN A 536 6.32 32.91 -11.75
CA GLN A 536 5.23 33.48 -10.96
C GLN A 536 4.03 33.83 -11.83
N SER A 537 4.26 34.39 -13.04
CA SER A 537 3.18 34.64 -14.00
C SER A 537 2.51 33.35 -14.45
N LEU A 538 3.29 32.29 -14.74
CA LEU A 538 2.74 30.99 -15.10
C LEU A 538 1.88 30.40 -13.95
N HIS A 539 2.32 30.53 -12.70
CA HIS A 539 1.55 30.11 -11.54
C HIS A 539 0.25 30.89 -11.40
N TYR A 540 0.29 32.21 -11.64
CA TYR A 540 -0.93 33.01 -11.64
C TYR A 540 -1.93 32.57 -12.70
N GLU A 541 -1.48 32.37 -13.95
CA GLU A 541 -2.34 31.93 -15.06
C GLU A 541 -2.90 30.51 -14.80
N TRP A 542 -2.12 29.62 -14.17
CA TRP A 542 -2.62 28.32 -13.76
C TRP A 542 -3.77 28.41 -12.74
N ASN A 543 -3.63 29.31 -11.76
CA ASN A 543 -4.72 29.61 -10.83
C ASN A 543 -5.97 30.12 -11.53
N GLN A 544 -5.81 31.04 -12.50
CA GLN A 544 -6.93 31.58 -13.28
C GLN A 544 -7.62 30.49 -14.09
N LEU A 545 -6.85 29.59 -14.71
CA LEU A 545 -7.40 28.46 -15.47
C LEU A 545 -8.23 27.52 -14.59
N PHE A 546 -7.68 27.11 -13.45
CA PHE A 546 -8.40 26.18 -12.55
C PHE A 546 -9.64 26.82 -11.90
N ASN A 547 -9.61 28.11 -11.63
CA ASN A 547 -10.79 28.88 -11.20
C ASN A 547 -11.86 28.95 -12.30
N ALA A 548 -11.46 29.20 -13.55
CA ALA A 548 -12.35 29.22 -14.68
C ALA A 548 -12.99 27.84 -14.92
N LEU A 549 -12.18 26.78 -14.93
CA LEU A 549 -12.63 25.40 -15.06
C LEU A 549 -13.61 25.00 -13.95
N GLN A 550 -13.29 25.29 -12.69
CA GLN A 550 -14.19 25.02 -11.56
C GLN A 550 -15.52 25.75 -11.75
N THR A 551 -15.47 27.00 -12.18
CA THR A 551 -16.68 27.80 -12.42
C THR A 551 -17.51 27.24 -13.56
N ALA A 552 -16.90 26.86 -14.67
CA ALA A 552 -17.57 26.31 -15.85
C ALA A 552 -18.22 24.95 -15.54
N ILE A 553 -17.53 24.07 -14.82
CA ILE A 553 -18.02 22.73 -14.40
C ILE A 553 -19.19 22.88 -13.42
N VAL A 554 -19.05 23.72 -12.39
CA VAL A 554 -20.07 23.90 -11.34
C VAL A 554 -21.34 24.60 -11.85
N LYS A 555 -21.23 25.53 -12.82
CA LYS A 555 -22.40 26.20 -13.42
C LYS A 555 -23.37 25.22 -14.08
N LYS A 556 -22.89 24.10 -14.58
CA LYS A 556 -23.69 23.09 -15.28
C LYS A 556 -24.58 22.26 -14.35
N ASP A 557 -24.19 22.10 -13.07
CA ASP A 557 -24.89 21.22 -12.14
C ASP A 557 -25.32 21.91 -10.83
N LYS A 558 -26.46 22.60 -10.90
CA LYS A 558 -27.11 23.19 -9.70
C LYS A 558 -27.83 22.15 -8.81
N ARG A 559 -27.90 20.87 -9.18
CA ARG A 559 -28.81 19.89 -8.57
C ARG A 559 -28.17 18.72 -7.84
N THR A 560 -26.89 18.44 -8.00
CA THR A 560 -26.27 17.24 -7.44
C THR A 560 -25.09 17.56 -6.53
N ARG A 561 -25.09 16.93 -5.33
CA ARG A 561 -23.91 16.83 -4.44
C ARG A 561 -22.95 15.74 -4.90
N GLN A 562 -22.79 15.53 -6.20
CA GLN A 562 -21.94 14.49 -6.76
C GLN A 562 -20.47 14.92 -6.67
N LYS A 563 -19.61 13.97 -6.32
CA LYS A 563 -18.16 14.14 -6.31
C LYS A 563 -17.55 14.13 -7.71
N SER A 564 -18.19 13.45 -8.66
CA SER A 564 -17.72 13.27 -10.04
C SER A 564 -18.75 13.87 -10.99
N GLU A 565 -18.34 14.85 -11.79
CA GLU A 565 -19.20 15.52 -12.75
C GLU A 565 -18.65 15.27 -14.17
N GLY A 566 -19.43 14.57 -15.01
CA GLY A 566 -19.10 14.39 -16.42
C GLY A 566 -19.16 15.72 -17.17
N TYR A 567 -18.21 15.99 -18.05
CA TYR A 567 -18.20 17.16 -18.93
C TYR A 567 -17.80 16.77 -20.35
N LEU A 568 -18.23 17.57 -21.30
CA LEU A 568 -17.68 17.56 -22.65
C LEU A 568 -16.75 18.78 -22.78
N PRO A 569 -15.54 18.63 -23.34
CA PRO A 569 -14.60 19.74 -23.47
C PRO A 569 -15.22 20.95 -24.17
N GLU A 570 -15.98 20.75 -25.23
CA GLU A 570 -16.68 21.82 -25.98
C GLU A 570 -17.72 22.62 -25.17
N ASP A 571 -18.22 22.01 -24.08
CA ASP A 571 -19.22 22.65 -23.22
C ASP A 571 -18.60 23.42 -22.05
N VAL A 572 -17.37 23.07 -21.65
CA VAL A 572 -16.64 23.64 -20.50
C VAL A 572 -15.60 24.63 -20.95
N VAL A 573 -15.01 24.45 -22.14
CA VAL A 573 -14.02 25.35 -22.73
C VAL A 573 -14.74 26.56 -23.37
N ASP A 574 -15.35 27.40 -22.51
CA ASP A 574 -15.83 28.71 -22.93
C ASP A 574 -14.68 29.66 -23.24
N THR A 575 -14.97 30.87 -23.69
CA THR A 575 -13.94 31.87 -24.01
C THR A 575 -12.99 32.12 -22.85
N ASN A 576 -13.48 32.14 -21.61
CA ASN A 576 -12.65 32.40 -20.43
C ASN A 576 -11.66 31.25 -20.15
N VAL A 577 -12.14 30.02 -20.26
CA VAL A 577 -11.29 28.82 -20.09
C VAL A 577 -10.28 28.73 -21.23
N PHE A 578 -10.72 28.97 -22.48
CA PHE A 578 -9.86 28.93 -23.63
C PHE A 578 -8.74 29.99 -23.56
N ASP A 579 -9.08 31.22 -23.22
CA ASP A 579 -8.10 32.31 -23.10
C ASP A 579 -7.12 32.06 -21.95
N ALA A 580 -7.62 31.57 -20.79
CA ALA A 580 -6.74 31.19 -19.68
C ALA A 580 -5.82 30.02 -20.05
N TRP A 581 -6.33 29.01 -20.77
CA TRP A 581 -5.54 27.91 -21.28
C TRP A 581 -4.45 28.39 -22.24
N LYS A 582 -4.79 29.31 -23.20
CA LYS A 582 -3.80 29.85 -24.13
C LYS A 582 -2.68 30.60 -23.42
N ARG A 583 -2.98 31.34 -22.34
CA ARG A 583 -1.94 32.00 -21.54
C ARG A 583 -1.07 31.01 -20.78
N VAL A 584 -1.63 29.94 -20.21
CA VAL A 584 -0.88 28.86 -19.59
C VAL A 584 0.00 28.14 -20.60
N GLU A 585 -0.53 27.84 -21.78
CA GLU A 585 0.23 27.20 -22.87
C GLU A 585 1.41 28.08 -23.33
N ALA A 586 1.18 29.35 -23.57
CA ALA A 586 2.20 30.29 -24.00
C ALA A 586 3.27 30.50 -22.91
N GLY A 587 2.85 30.82 -21.69
CA GLY A 587 3.77 31.02 -20.55
C GLY A 587 4.60 29.77 -20.24
N GLY A 588 4.05 28.58 -20.29
CA GLY A 588 4.80 27.35 -20.12
C GLY A 588 5.81 27.11 -21.24
N LYS A 589 5.44 27.36 -22.51
CA LYS A 589 6.39 27.28 -23.64
C LYS A 589 7.52 28.25 -23.50
N ASP A 590 7.28 29.48 -23.01
CA ASP A 590 8.31 30.51 -22.80
C ASP A 590 9.26 30.10 -21.67
N VAL A 591 8.73 29.63 -20.53
CA VAL A 591 9.53 29.05 -19.44
C VAL A 591 10.41 27.93 -19.96
N ILE A 592 9.84 26.91 -20.63
CA ILE A 592 10.57 25.76 -21.17
C ILE A 592 11.69 26.23 -22.11
N ARG A 593 11.41 27.18 -23.03
CA ARG A 593 12.36 27.70 -23.97
C ARG A 593 13.52 28.40 -23.27
N ALA A 594 13.21 29.24 -22.29
CA ALA A 594 14.21 30.00 -21.54
C ALA A 594 15.13 29.08 -20.72
N TRP A 595 14.56 28.11 -20.01
CA TRP A 595 15.33 27.17 -19.20
C TRP A 595 16.13 26.17 -20.04
N ARG A 596 15.62 25.69 -21.16
CA ARG A 596 16.41 24.91 -22.12
C ARG A 596 17.53 25.74 -22.81
N SER A 597 17.32 27.04 -23.01
CA SER A 597 18.35 27.93 -23.58
C SER A 597 19.54 28.07 -22.63
N ILE A 598 19.31 28.30 -21.33
CA ILE A 598 20.39 28.40 -20.34
C ILE A 598 21.18 27.09 -20.22
N THR A 599 20.48 25.92 -20.23
CA THR A 599 21.20 24.64 -20.17
C THR A 599 22.09 24.42 -21.39
N ARG A 600 21.67 24.84 -22.57
CA ARG A 600 22.50 24.77 -23.78
C ARG A 600 23.69 25.71 -23.72
N THR A 601 23.51 26.88 -23.15
CA THR A 601 24.58 27.87 -23.01
C THR A 601 25.64 27.42 -22.03
N LEU A 602 25.20 27.00 -20.82
CA LEU A 602 26.11 26.53 -19.77
C LEU A 602 26.84 25.22 -20.13
N LYS A 603 26.23 24.33 -20.93
CA LYS A 603 26.92 23.11 -21.43
C LYS A 603 28.15 23.38 -22.30
N LYS A 604 28.37 24.62 -22.76
CA LYS A 604 29.57 25.01 -23.52
C LYS A 604 30.74 25.37 -22.60
N GLU A 605 30.46 25.57 -21.33
CA GLU A 605 31.44 25.90 -20.30
C GLU A 605 32.04 24.63 -19.68
N ALA A 606 33.15 24.78 -18.97
CA ALA A 606 33.78 23.70 -18.22
C ALA A 606 32.98 23.49 -16.91
N LEU A 607 32.06 22.53 -16.91
CA LEU A 607 31.17 22.23 -15.78
C LEU A 607 31.76 21.14 -14.88
N THR A 608 31.47 21.27 -13.62
CA THR A 608 31.65 20.17 -12.64
C THR A 608 30.59 19.09 -12.82
N PRO A 609 30.84 17.85 -12.39
CA PRO A 609 29.82 16.77 -12.42
C PRO A 609 28.50 17.11 -11.66
N ALA A 610 28.61 17.94 -10.61
CA ALA A 610 27.43 18.42 -9.86
C ALA A 610 26.60 19.40 -10.69
N GLU A 611 27.26 20.31 -11.40
CA GLU A 611 26.61 21.29 -12.30
C GLU A 611 25.96 20.58 -13.49
N GLU A 612 26.61 19.58 -14.08
CA GLU A 612 26.00 18.74 -15.12
C GLU A 612 24.73 18.05 -14.65
N THR A 613 24.76 17.50 -13.44
CA THR A 613 23.56 16.87 -12.81
C THR A 613 22.45 17.89 -12.60
N LEU A 614 22.78 19.11 -12.18
CA LEU A 614 21.84 20.21 -12.04
C LEU A 614 21.17 20.58 -13.37
N LEU A 615 21.96 20.71 -14.45
CA LEU A 615 21.40 20.99 -15.78
C LEU A 615 20.49 19.85 -16.30
N GLN A 616 20.79 18.61 -15.96
CA GLN A 616 19.91 17.50 -16.28
C GLN A 616 18.58 17.62 -15.52
N LYS A 617 18.61 17.98 -14.23
CA LYS A 617 17.40 18.22 -13.44
C LYS A 617 16.54 19.35 -14.04
N VAL A 618 17.15 20.39 -14.56
CA VAL A 618 16.44 21.46 -15.31
C VAL A 618 15.72 20.88 -16.53
N ASN A 619 16.42 20.07 -17.34
CA ASN A 619 15.82 19.49 -18.54
C ASN A 619 14.66 18.54 -18.18
N THR A 620 14.78 17.73 -17.12
CA THR A 620 13.70 16.87 -16.61
C THR A 620 12.48 17.72 -16.26
N LEU A 621 12.63 18.77 -15.46
CA LEU A 621 11.50 19.63 -15.10
C LEU A 621 10.86 20.33 -16.31
N CYS A 622 11.66 20.69 -17.32
CA CYS A 622 11.13 21.22 -18.57
C CYS A 622 10.28 20.17 -19.33
N ASN A 623 10.72 18.90 -19.35
CA ASN A 623 9.98 17.80 -19.98
C ASN A 623 8.69 17.50 -19.21
N ASP A 624 8.76 17.45 -17.86
CA ASP A 624 7.57 17.23 -17.01
C ASP A 624 6.54 18.35 -17.21
N LEU A 625 6.99 19.60 -17.35
CA LEU A 625 6.10 20.74 -17.62
C LEU A 625 5.47 20.64 -19.01
N GLU A 626 6.23 20.20 -20.01
CA GLU A 626 5.74 19.99 -21.40
C GLU A 626 4.72 18.85 -21.45
N GLU A 627 4.98 17.75 -20.73
CA GLU A 627 4.05 16.64 -20.58
C GLU A 627 2.77 17.09 -19.86
N ALA A 628 2.89 17.84 -18.76
CA ALA A 628 1.74 18.38 -18.04
C ALA A 628 0.86 19.27 -18.94
N GLN A 629 1.47 20.11 -19.79
CA GLN A 629 0.74 20.91 -20.78
C GLN A 629 0.05 20.03 -21.84
N SER A 630 0.71 18.99 -22.33
CA SER A 630 0.15 18.04 -23.30
C SER A 630 -1.05 17.27 -22.71
N ILE A 631 -0.92 16.78 -21.48
CA ILE A 631 -2.02 16.12 -20.76
C ILE A 631 -3.20 17.07 -20.61
N LEU A 632 -2.94 18.31 -20.17
CA LEU A 632 -4.01 19.29 -19.99
C LEU A 632 -4.70 19.65 -21.32
N ALA A 633 -3.92 19.84 -22.38
CA ALA A 633 -4.48 20.03 -23.74
C ALA A 633 -5.42 18.90 -24.14
N SER A 634 -5.02 17.65 -23.86
CA SER A 634 -5.83 16.47 -24.16
C SER A 634 -7.11 16.36 -23.34
N LEU A 635 -7.13 16.96 -22.14
CA LEU A 635 -8.32 17.04 -21.26
C LEU A 635 -9.30 18.15 -21.66
N LEU A 636 -8.82 19.14 -22.41
CA LEU A 636 -9.60 20.29 -22.88
C LEU A 636 -10.01 20.18 -24.37
N THR A 637 -9.58 19.11 -25.05
CA THR A 637 -9.91 18.87 -26.46
C THR A 637 -10.78 17.61 -26.57
N SER A 638 -11.93 17.73 -27.23
CA SER A 638 -12.83 16.58 -27.43
C SER A 638 -12.20 15.57 -28.39
N VAL A 639 -12.22 14.31 -28.00
CA VAL A 639 -11.82 13.16 -28.82
C VAL A 639 -12.99 12.18 -28.86
N GLU A 640 -13.28 11.64 -30.00
CA GLU A 640 -14.37 10.69 -30.22
C GLU A 640 -14.11 9.38 -29.43
N ASN A 641 -15.14 8.79 -28.87
CA ASN A 641 -15.08 7.58 -28.05
C ASN A 641 -14.30 7.72 -26.72
N GLU A 642 -14.18 8.94 -26.20
CA GLU A 642 -13.61 9.18 -24.88
C GLU A 642 -14.64 9.78 -23.91
N VAL A 643 -14.46 9.55 -22.63
CA VAL A 643 -15.26 10.12 -21.54
C VAL A 643 -14.39 11.04 -20.70
N TYR A 644 -14.97 12.19 -20.35
CA TYR A 644 -14.35 13.24 -19.56
C TYR A 644 -15.15 13.45 -18.29
N TRP A 645 -14.47 13.61 -17.16
CA TRP A 645 -15.11 14.00 -15.91
C TRP A 645 -14.15 14.75 -15.00
N ALA A 646 -14.74 15.49 -14.08
CA ALA A 646 -14.01 16.21 -13.06
C ALA A 646 -14.42 15.71 -11.66
N GLU A 647 -13.47 15.64 -10.75
CA GLU A 647 -13.70 15.38 -9.34
C GLU A 647 -13.28 16.59 -8.51
N SER A 648 -14.12 16.96 -7.55
CA SER A 648 -13.82 18.03 -6.60
C SER A 648 -14.16 17.61 -5.16
N ASP A 649 -13.65 18.35 -4.18
CA ASP A 649 -14.03 18.16 -2.79
C ASP A 649 -15.44 18.69 -2.50
N ALA A 650 -15.96 18.38 -1.28
CA ALA A 650 -17.30 18.83 -0.87
C ALA A 650 -17.46 20.37 -0.86
N ASN A 651 -16.36 21.10 -0.74
CA ASN A 651 -16.32 22.56 -0.74
C ASN A 651 -16.10 23.14 -2.13
N LYS A 652 -15.98 22.29 -3.17
CA LYS A 652 -15.75 22.67 -4.56
C LYS A 652 -14.60 23.67 -4.74
N ARG A 653 -13.46 23.43 -4.08
CA ARG A 653 -12.28 24.30 -4.15
C ARG A 653 -11.49 24.04 -5.44
N PRO A 654 -11.04 25.08 -6.15
CA PRO A 654 -10.26 24.94 -7.38
C PRO A 654 -8.95 24.16 -7.21
N ASP A 655 -8.29 24.34 -6.05
CA ASP A 655 -7.05 23.64 -5.70
C ASP A 655 -7.24 22.14 -5.44
N ARG A 656 -8.49 21.66 -5.39
CA ARG A 656 -8.86 20.24 -5.24
C ARG A 656 -9.48 19.63 -6.49
N LEU A 657 -9.61 20.43 -7.53
CA LEU A 657 -10.14 19.95 -8.82
C LEU A 657 -9.16 18.97 -9.47
N ARG A 658 -9.71 17.86 -9.93
CA ARG A 658 -9.01 16.86 -10.74
C ARG A 658 -9.82 16.60 -12.00
N LEU A 659 -9.17 16.64 -13.14
CA LEU A 659 -9.74 16.34 -14.44
C LEU A 659 -9.29 14.95 -14.89
N TYR A 660 -10.17 14.23 -15.55
CA TYR A 660 -9.91 12.88 -16.06
C TYR A 660 -10.45 12.73 -17.48
N ARG A 661 -9.75 11.92 -18.24
CA ARG A 661 -10.15 11.43 -19.55
C ARG A 661 -9.89 9.94 -19.65
N ARG A 662 -10.81 9.15 -20.19
CA ARG A 662 -10.58 7.73 -20.46
C ARG A 662 -11.29 7.30 -21.76
N PRO A 663 -10.72 6.33 -22.50
CA PRO A 663 -11.42 5.65 -23.58
C PRO A 663 -12.69 4.97 -23.04
N ILE A 664 -13.79 5.09 -23.77
CA ILE A 664 -15.05 4.39 -23.44
C ILE A 664 -14.87 2.90 -23.68
N ASN A 665 -14.26 2.52 -24.79
CA ASN A 665 -13.96 1.13 -25.14
C ASN A 665 -12.48 0.96 -25.47
N ILE A 666 -11.87 -0.05 -24.88
CA ILE A 666 -10.44 -0.38 -25.04
C ILE A 666 -10.24 -1.71 -25.78
N SER A 667 -11.32 -2.38 -26.17
CA SER A 667 -11.26 -3.72 -26.79
C SER A 667 -10.42 -3.75 -28.06
N GLU A 668 -10.54 -2.72 -28.91
CA GLU A 668 -9.75 -2.60 -30.14
C GLU A 668 -8.26 -2.40 -29.88
N GLN A 669 -7.91 -1.54 -28.91
CA GLN A 669 -6.50 -1.32 -28.54
C GLN A 669 -5.89 -2.59 -27.92
N LEU A 670 -6.64 -3.29 -27.06
CA LEU A 670 -6.18 -4.56 -26.51
C LEU A 670 -6.05 -5.64 -27.61
N SER A 671 -7.02 -5.78 -28.49
CA SER A 671 -6.96 -6.73 -29.59
C SER A 671 -5.76 -6.46 -30.50
N GLY A 672 -5.59 -5.20 -30.95
CA GLY A 672 -4.58 -4.83 -31.94
C GLY A 672 -3.16 -4.76 -31.42
N LYS A 673 -2.93 -4.34 -30.16
CA LYS A 673 -1.57 -4.14 -29.62
C LYS A 673 -1.16 -5.17 -28.57
N PHE A 674 -2.10 -5.66 -27.78
CA PHE A 674 -1.78 -6.55 -26.68
C PHE A 674 -1.89 -8.02 -27.09
N PHE A 675 -3.06 -8.45 -27.54
CA PHE A 675 -3.28 -9.85 -27.91
C PHE A 675 -2.56 -10.26 -29.21
N SER A 676 -2.53 -9.41 -30.23
CA SER A 676 -1.90 -9.72 -31.51
C SER A 676 -0.37 -9.84 -31.44
N ASN A 677 0.28 -9.20 -30.49
CA ASN A 677 1.73 -9.15 -30.39
C ASN A 677 2.33 -10.22 -29.46
N THR A 678 1.50 -11.05 -28.84
CA THR A 678 1.94 -12.09 -27.91
C THR A 678 1.49 -13.45 -28.42
N LYS A 679 2.41 -14.41 -28.50
CA LYS A 679 2.17 -15.75 -29.08
C LYS A 679 1.08 -16.51 -28.30
N SER A 680 1.14 -16.49 -26.97
CA SER A 680 0.16 -17.14 -26.12
C SER A 680 -0.07 -16.35 -24.83
N ILE A 681 -1.33 -16.09 -24.51
CA ILE A 681 -1.74 -15.42 -23.26
C ILE A 681 -2.73 -16.31 -22.52
N ILE A 682 -2.43 -16.57 -21.25
CA ILE A 682 -3.31 -17.27 -20.32
C ILE A 682 -3.98 -16.25 -19.42
N LEU A 683 -5.28 -16.04 -19.58
CA LEU A 683 -6.10 -15.17 -18.73
C LEU A 683 -6.74 -16.03 -17.64
N THR A 684 -6.41 -15.81 -16.40
CA THR A 684 -6.98 -16.57 -15.28
C THR A 684 -7.58 -15.69 -14.20
N SER A 685 -8.69 -16.13 -13.65
CA SER A 685 -9.33 -15.49 -12.50
C SER A 685 -10.32 -16.45 -11.81
N ALA A 686 -10.74 -16.10 -10.60
CA ALA A 686 -11.82 -16.81 -9.92
C ALA A 686 -13.20 -16.56 -10.55
N THR A 687 -13.35 -15.47 -11.32
CA THR A 687 -14.64 -15.00 -11.84
C THR A 687 -14.46 -14.35 -13.21
N LEU A 688 -14.82 -15.06 -14.27
CA LEU A 688 -14.79 -14.60 -15.66
C LEU A 688 -16.08 -14.95 -16.41
N THR A 689 -16.91 -15.85 -15.86
CA THR A 689 -18.16 -16.27 -16.49
C THR A 689 -19.38 -15.61 -15.87
N VAL A 690 -20.32 -15.28 -16.73
CA VAL A 690 -21.68 -14.84 -16.35
C VAL A 690 -22.68 -15.82 -16.97
N LYS A 691 -23.52 -16.45 -16.16
CA LYS A 691 -24.43 -17.53 -16.59
C LYS A 691 -23.70 -18.72 -17.27
N GLY A 692 -22.47 -19.01 -16.85
CA GLY A 692 -21.67 -20.08 -17.46
C GLY A 692 -21.05 -19.73 -18.81
N SER A 693 -21.10 -18.46 -19.27
CA SER A 693 -20.53 -18.01 -20.53
C SER A 693 -19.39 -17.03 -20.32
N PHE A 694 -18.33 -17.16 -21.09
CA PHE A 694 -17.19 -16.23 -21.14
C PHE A 694 -17.43 -15.03 -22.06
N GLN A 695 -18.58 -14.95 -22.75
CA GLN A 695 -18.83 -13.95 -23.80
C GLN A 695 -18.64 -12.51 -23.29
N TYR A 696 -19.09 -12.22 -22.09
CA TYR A 696 -18.90 -10.89 -21.49
C TYR A 696 -17.41 -10.50 -21.40
N THR A 697 -16.55 -11.40 -20.93
CA THR A 697 -15.10 -11.17 -20.82
C THR A 697 -14.43 -11.07 -22.20
N ILE A 698 -14.84 -11.92 -23.13
CA ILE A 698 -14.36 -11.90 -24.53
C ILE A 698 -14.66 -10.55 -25.17
N ASP A 699 -15.89 -10.05 -25.02
CA ASP A 699 -16.32 -8.77 -25.59
C ASP A 699 -15.58 -7.59 -24.96
N GLN A 700 -15.44 -7.58 -23.63
CA GLN A 700 -14.75 -6.52 -22.90
C GLN A 700 -13.27 -6.40 -23.24
N LEU A 701 -12.60 -7.53 -23.48
CA LEU A 701 -11.17 -7.58 -23.79
C LEU A 701 -10.86 -7.56 -25.30
N GLY A 702 -11.86 -7.62 -26.17
CA GLY A 702 -11.67 -7.62 -27.63
C GLY A 702 -11.10 -8.92 -28.18
N LEU A 703 -11.42 -10.07 -27.57
CA LEU A 703 -10.90 -11.38 -27.95
C LEU A 703 -11.78 -12.12 -28.97
N THR A 704 -12.76 -11.49 -29.55
CA THR A 704 -13.73 -12.11 -30.48
C THR A 704 -13.03 -12.74 -31.68
N ASP A 705 -12.05 -12.05 -32.26
CA ASP A 705 -11.34 -12.50 -33.48
C ASP A 705 -10.28 -13.56 -33.18
N THR A 706 -9.74 -13.59 -31.94
CA THR A 706 -8.69 -14.54 -31.56
C THR A 706 -9.20 -15.93 -31.19
N GLN A 707 -10.51 -16.10 -30.99
CA GLN A 707 -11.17 -17.33 -30.60
C GLN A 707 -10.43 -18.11 -29.48
N PRO A 708 -10.27 -17.54 -28.31
CA PRO A 708 -9.49 -18.15 -27.24
C PRO A 708 -10.13 -19.46 -26.78
N LYS A 709 -9.32 -20.43 -26.38
CA LYS A 709 -9.81 -21.61 -25.66
C LYS A 709 -10.41 -21.17 -24.32
N CYS A 710 -11.56 -21.70 -23.96
CA CYS A 710 -12.26 -21.35 -22.72
C CYS A 710 -12.36 -22.59 -21.82
N LEU A 711 -11.95 -22.44 -20.53
CA LEU A 711 -11.98 -23.51 -19.56
C LEU A 711 -12.64 -23.02 -18.26
N GLN A 712 -13.71 -23.68 -17.85
CA GLN A 712 -14.35 -23.44 -16.55
C GLN A 712 -14.12 -24.65 -15.67
N LEU A 713 -13.38 -24.44 -14.55
CA LEU A 713 -13.08 -25.50 -13.60
C LEU A 713 -14.11 -25.52 -12.47
N SER A 714 -14.54 -26.71 -12.12
CA SER A 714 -15.42 -26.91 -10.95
C SER A 714 -14.68 -26.60 -9.65
N SER A 715 -15.40 -26.05 -8.66
CA SER A 715 -14.86 -25.83 -7.33
C SER A 715 -14.57 -27.16 -6.62
N PRO A 716 -13.45 -27.27 -5.89
CA PRO A 716 -13.13 -28.48 -5.12
C PRO A 716 -13.95 -28.61 -3.82
N PHE A 717 -14.78 -27.63 -3.48
CA PHE A 717 -15.50 -27.56 -2.21
C PHE A 717 -16.92 -28.11 -2.28
N GLN A 718 -17.37 -28.71 -1.16
CA GLN A 718 -18.74 -29.23 -1.01
C GLN A 718 -19.66 -28.17 -0.39
N TYR A 719 -20.00 -27.13 -1.17
CA TYR A 719 -20.77 -25.99 -0.67
C TYR A 719 -22.12 -26.40 -0.05
N GLU A 720 -22.71 -27.51 -0.50
CA GLU A 720 -23.96 -28.04 0.09
C GLU A 720 -23.84 -28.36 1.58
N LYS A 721 -22.61 -28.69 2.04
CA LYS A 721 -22.35 -29.03 3.45
C LYS A 721 -21.64 -27.91 4.19
N GLN A 722 -20.91 -27.07 3.48
CA GLN A 722 -20.01 -26.07 4.05
C GLN A 722 -20.65 -24.69 4.19
N ALA A 723 -21.62 -24.36 3.35
CA ALA A 723 -22.19 -23.03 3.30
C ALA A 723 -23.73 -23.06 3.19
N GLN A 724 -24.36 -22.01 3.72
CA GLN A 724 -25.78 -21.77 3.52
C GLN A 724 -26.00 -20.29 3.17
N LEU A 725 -26.86 -20.03 2.18
CA LEU A 725 -27.28 -18.70 1.79
C LEU A 725 -28.61 -18.36 2.49
N LEU A 726 -28.62 -17.23 3.19
CA LEU A 726 -29.75 -16.75 3.98
C LEU A 726 -30.16 -15.36 3.50
N VAL A 727 -31.43 -15.18 3.13
CA VAL A 727 -31.94 -13.91 2.63
C VAL A 727 -33.18 -13.52 3.44
N PRO A 728 -33.14 -12.42 4.22
CA PRO A 728 -34.27 -11.98 4.99
C PRO A 728 -35.36 -11.37 4.09
N GLU A 729 -36.60 -11.90 4.21
CA GLU A 729 -37.76 -11.43 3.45
C GLU A 729 -38.36 -10.16 4.03
N ASP A 730 -38.18 -9.90 5.32
CA ASP A 730 -38.71 -8.78 6.08
C ASP A 730 -37.76 -7.55 6.12
N PHE A 731 -36.60 -7.62 5.44
CA PHE A 731 -35.62 -6.52 5.50
C PHE A 731 -36.15 -5.27 4.76
N PRO A 732 -35.90 -4.04 5.26
CA PRO A 732 -36.37 -2.82 4.60
C PRO A 732 -35.72 -2.60 3.23
N GLU A 733 -36.39 -1.85 2.36
CA GLU A 733 -35.87 -1.46 1.04
C GLU A 733 -35.57 0.03 1.01
N ILE A 734 -34.37 0.43 0.53
CA ILE A 734 -33.98 1.86 0.49
C ILE A 734 -34.96 2.71 -0.33
N ARG A 735 -35.50 2.16 -1.42
CA ARG A 735 -36.43 2.90 -2.27
C ARG A 735 -37.78 3.18 -1.60
N GLN A 736 -38.22 2.32 -0.70
CA GLN A 736 -39.54 2.41 -0.04
C GLN A 736 -39.41 3.01 1.35
N ASP A 737 -38.38 2.58 2.10
CA ASP A 737 -38.23 2.85 3.53
C ASP A 737 -37.20 3.96 3.84
N GLY A 738 -36.37 4.34 2.84
CA GLY A 738 -35.30 5.31 3.00
C GLY A 738 -33.97 4.69 3.45
N GLU A 739 -32.87 5.45 3.22
CA GLU A 739 -31.50 4.97 3.51
C GLU A 739 -31.22 4.87 5.02
N GLU A 740 -31.81 5.76 5.82
CA GLU A 740 -31.62 5.80 7.27
C GLU A 740 -32.21 4.56 7.94
N ARG A 741 -33.47 4.23 7.64
CA ARG A 741 -34.13 3.03 8.16
C ARG A 741 -33.45 1.73 7.73
N PHE A 742 -32.95 1.70 6.49
CA PHE A 742 -32.18 0.55 6.01
C PHE A 742 -30.88 0.41 6.80
N THR A 743 -30.16 1.50 7.06
CA THR A 743 -28.90 1.52 7.80
C THR A 743 -29.10 1.08 9.26
N GLU A 744 -30.19 1.55 9.89
CA GLU A 744 -30.59 1.12 11.26
C GLU A 744 -30.88 -0.38 11.30
N ALA A 745 -31.61 -0.91 10.32
CA ALA A 745 -31.91 -2.33 10.23
C ALA A 745 -30.64 -3.17 10.06
N VAL A 746 -29.66 -2.70 9.24
CA VAL A 746 -28.35 -3.36 9.11
C VAL A 746 -27.64 -3.41 10.46
N ALA A 747 -27.54 -2.29 11.18
CA ALA A 747 -26.90 -2.25 12.49
C ALA A 747 -27.60 -3.14 13.52
N GLN A 748 -28.94 -3.16 13.52
CA GLN A 748 -29.73 -4.03 14.39
C GLN A 748 -29.54 -5.52 14.07
N PHE A 749 -29.54 -5.86 12.77
CA PHE A 749 -29.30 -7.23 12.32
C PHE A 749 -27.92 -7.73 12.74
N LEU A 750 -26.87 -6.91 12.54
CA LEU A 750 -25.51 -7.23 12.96
C LEU A 750 -25.40 -7.43 14.47
N ARG A 751 -26.08 -6.59 15.29
CA ARG A 751 -26.12 -6.77 16.75
C ARG A 751 -26.75 -8.11 17.14
N SER A 752 -27.85 -8.47 16.52
CA SER A 752 -28.50 -9.74 16.77
C SER A 752 -27.66 -10.93 16.32
N LEU A 753 -27.00 -10.80 15.17
CA LEU A 753 -26.15 -11.85 14.62
C LEU A 753 -24.94 -12.17 15.51
N THR A 754 -24.36 -11.17 16.18
CA THR A 754 -23.23 -11.39 17.12
C THR A 754 -23.59 -12.26 18.33
N SER A 755 -24.87 -12.43 18.61
CA SER A 755 -25.34 -13.34 19.65
C SER A 755 -25.46 -14.79 19.13
N SER A 756 -25.74 -14.97 17.84
CA SER A 756 -25.91 -16.28 17.20
C SER A 756 -24.63 -16.83 16.56
N VAL A 757 -23.69 -15.98 16.22
CA VAL A 757 -22.42 -16.36 15.57
C VAL A 757 -21.27 -16.05 16.52
N ASN A 758 -20.59 -17.09 16.98
CA ASN A 758 -19.36 -16.92 17.77
C ASN A 758 -18.15 -17.01 16.84
N GLY A 759 -17.58 -15.86 16.45
CA GLY A 759 -16.43 -15.83 15.53
C GLY A 759 -16.35 -14.54 14.72
N ARG A 760 -15.63 -14.57 13.62
CA ARG A 760 -15.35 -13.41 12.77
C ARG A 760 -16.44 -13.21 11.73
N ILE A 761 -16.86 -11.96 11.56
CA ILE A 761 -17.92 -11.55 10.63
C ILE A 761 -17.35 -10.55 9.61
N LEU A 762 -17.48 -10.87 8.33
CA LEU A 762 -17.10 -9.96 7.24
C LEU A 762 -18.35 -9.28 6.67
N VAL A 763 -18.36 -7.94 6.64
CA VAL A 763 -19.48 -7.14 6.14
C VAL A 763 -19.07 -6.36 4.90
N LEU A 764 -19.65 -6.69 3.76
CA LEU A 764 -19.38 -6.07 2.48
C LEU A 764 -20.46 -5.02 2.15
N CYS A 765 -20.04 -3.76 2.19
CA CYS A 765 -20.87 -2.61 1.83
C CYS A 765 -20.57 -2.11 0.41
N THR A 766 -21.50 -1.33 -0.16
CA THR A 766 -21.34 -0.71 -1.48
C THR A 766 -20.89 0.75 -1.41
N SER A 767 -20.86 1.37 -0.22
CA SER A 767 -20.40 2.75 -0.04
C SER A 767 -19.69 2.97 1.29
N HIS A 768 -18.70 3.89 1.29
CA HIS A 768 -18.02 4.33 2.52
C HIS A 768 -18.95 5.03 3.51
N GLN A 769 -20.00 5.70 2.99
CA GLN A 769 -20.99 6.36 3.82
C GLN A 769 -21.77 5.35 4.65
N MET A 770 -22.17 4.24 4.05
CA MET A 770 -22.82 3.11 4.75
C MET A 770 -21.89 2.51 5.82
N VAL A 771 -20.62 2.27 5.49
CA VAL A 771 -19.63 1.76 6.45
C VAL A 771 -19.53 2.68 7.68
N LYS A 772 -19.38 4.00 7.47
CA LYS A 772 -19.29 4.99 8.54
C LYS A 772 -20.57 5.05 9.39
N ALA A 773 -21.74 5.04 8.75
CA ALA A 773 -23.02 5.14 9.44
C ALA A 773 -23.30 3.90 10.32
N VAL A 774 -23.16 2.70 9.76
CA VAL A 774 -23.34 1.44 10.50
C VAL A 774 -22.32 1.32 11.63
N SER A 775 -21.04 1.64 11.37
CA SER A 775 -19.98 1.61 12.40
C SER A 775 -20.30 2.52 13.58
N ARG A 776 -20.79 3.74 13.31
CA ARG A 776 -21.18 4.69 14.38
C ARG A 776 -22.28 4.12 15.26
N MET A 777 -23.28 3.46 14.66
CA MET A 777 -24.39 2.82 15.38
C MET A 777 -23.96 1.56 16.14
N MET A 778 -22.95 0.86 15.64
CA MET A 778 -22.45 -0.37 16.27
C MET A 778 -21.51 -0.09 17.45
N LYS A 779 -20.65 0.94 17.32
CA LYS A 779 -19.57 1.26 18.28
C LYS A 779 -19.98 1.28 19.75
N PRO A 780 -21.13 1.87 20.18
CA PRO A 780 -21.57 1.87 21.59
C PRO A 780 -21.89 0.49 22.15
N HIS A 781 -22.16 -0.49 21.28
CA HIS A 781 -22.61 -1.82 21.66
C HIS A 781 -21.49 -2.88 21.69
N MET A 782 -20.34 -2.56 21.07
CA MET A 782 -19.27 -3.56 20.86
C MET A 782 -18.75 -4.18 22.17
N GLN A 783 -18.60 -3.37 23.21
CA GLN A 783 -18.14 -3.85 24.52
C GLN A 783 -19.12 -4.83 25.18
N ARG A 784 -20.42 -4.55 25.11
CA ARG A 784 -21.45 -5.46 25.64
C ARG A 784 -21.51 -6.78 24.88
N LEU A 785 -21.25 -6.72 23.59
CA LEU A 785 -21.28 -7.87 22.69
C LEU A 785 -19.99 -8.69 22.75
N ASN A 786 -18.96 -8.18 23.40
CA ASN A 786 -17.62 -8.77 23.41
C ASN A 786 -17.08 -9.00 21.99
N TYR A 787 -17.22 -7.97 21.12
CA TYR A 787 -16.73 -7.94 19.74
C TYR A 787 -15.86 -6.73 19.48
N SER A 788 -14.81 -6.93 18.66
CA SER A 788 -14.02 -5.84 18.10
C SER A 788 -14.57 -5.42 16.73
N LEU A 789 -14.65 -4.11 16.48
CA LEU A 789 -15.15 -3.57 15.20
C LEU A 789 -14.01 -2.87 14.44
N PHE A 790 -13.74 -3.35 13.23
CA PHE A 790 -12.79 -2.78 12.30
C PHE A 790 -13.54 -2.32 11.04
N ALA A 791 -13.46 -1.02 10.74
CA ALA A 791 -14.21 -0.43 9.64
C ALA A 791 -13.33 0.49 8.81
N GLN A 792 -13.35 0.29 7.51
CA GLN A 792 -12.64 1.11 6.53
C GLN A 792 -13.04 2.58 6.60
N GLY A 793 -12.07 3.49 6.66
CA GLY A 793 -12.32 4.93 6.77
C GLY A 793 -12.77 5.40 8.16
N VAL A 794 -12.78 4.50 9.16
CA VAL A 794 -13.08 4.80 10.57
C VAL A 794 -11.89 4.44 11.46
N ASN A 795 -11.34 3.24 11.31
CA ASN A 795 -10.16 2.77 12.04
C ASN A 795 -8.86 2.91 11.21
N GLY A 796 -8.93 3.64 10.10
CA GLY A 796 -7.86 3.81 9.12
C GLY A 796 -8.24 3.26 7.74
N ASP A 797 -7.45 3.63 6.74
CA ASP A 797 -7.64 3.20 5.35
C ASP A 797 -6.67 2.09 4.94
N ASN A 798 -5.65 1.80 5.76
CA ASN A 798 -4.70 0.72 5.47
C ASN A 798 -5.38 -0.65 5.64
N ARG A 799 -5.67 -1.25 4.50
CA ARG A 799 -6.39 -2.52 4.38
C ARG A 799 -5.67 -3.68 5.07
N SER A 800 -4.37 -3.83 4.84
CA SER A 800 -3.58 -4.92 5.42
C SER A 800 -3.56 -4.86 6.94
N LYS A 801 -3.47 -3.65 7.50
CA LYS A 801 -3.54 -3.43 8.94
C LYS A 801 -4.90 -3.82 9.53
N LEU A 802 -5.99 -3.43 8.86
CA LEU A 802 -7.35 -3.78 9.30
C LEU A 802 -7.57 -5.29 9.26
N VAL A 803 -7.10 -5.96 8.22
CA VAL A 803 -7.18 -7.42 8.08
C VAL A 803 -6.36 -8.12 9.17
N LYS A 804 -5.13 -7.67 9.44
CA LYS A 804 -4.28 -8.22 10.51
C LYS A 804 -4.95 -8.07 11.88
N GLN A 805 -5.51 -6.90 12.18
CA GLN A 805 -6.24 -6.67 13.43
C GLN A 805 -7.49 -7.55 13.55
N PHE A 806 -8.25 -7.73 12.46
CA PHE A 806 -9.41 -8.60 12.40
C PHE A 806 -9.04 -10.07 12.68
N ARG A 807 -7.93 -10.55 12.14
CA ARG A 807 -7.45 -11.92 12.35
C ARG A 807 -6.95 -12.19 13.76
N ASN A 808 -6.37 -11.19 14.41
CA ASN A 808 -5.83 -11.31 15.77
C ASN A 808 -6.94 -11.35 16.85
N GLN A 809 -8.19 -11.07 16.48
CA GLN A 809 -9.32 -11.10 17.41
C GLN A 809 -10.29 -12.23 17.03
N GLU A 810 -10.57 -13.13 17.94
CA GLU A 810 -11.47 -14.28 17.69
C GLU A 810 -12.92 -13.85 17.41
N ARG A 811 -13.37 -12.77 18.06
CA ARG A 811 -14.70 -12.20 17.90
C ARG A 811 -14.59 -10.79 17.35
N SER A 812 -14.70 -10.67 16.04
CA SER A 812 -14.52 -9.39 15.37
C SER A 812 -15.42 -9.22 14.15
N ILE A 813 -15.71 -7.97 13.83
CA ILE A 813 -16.44 -7.55 12.64
C ILE A 813 -15.50 -6.71 11.79
N LEU A 814 -15.33 -7.09 10.53
CA LEU A 814 -14.60 -6.30 9.53
C LEU A 814 -15.60 -5.75 8.53
N MET A 815 -15.64 -4.42 8.39
CA MET A 815 -16.53 -3.73 7.46
C MET A 815 -15.74 -3.00 6.39
N GLY A 816 -16.07 -3.25 5.11
CA GLY A 816 -15.38 -2.57 4.01
C GLY A 816 -16.22 -2.44 2.75
N THR A 817 -15.71 -1.65 1.80
CA THR A 817 -16.31 -1.42 0.49
C THR A 817 -15.61 -2.24 -0.60
N THR A 818 -15.63 -1.79 -1.83
CA THR A 818 -15.15 -2.49 -3.04
C THR A 818 -13.79 -3.17 -2.87
N THR A 819 -12.85 -2.54 -2.19
CA THR A 819 -11.51 -3.09 -1.94
C THR A 819 -11.51 -4.34 -1.04
N PHE A 820 -12.60 -4.60 -0.31
CA PHE A 820 -12.78 -5.78 0.52
C PHE A 820 -13.58 -6.89 -0.17
N TRP A 821 -14.24 -6.59 -1.30
CA TRP A 821 -14.84 -7.62 -2.15
C TRP A 821 -13.76 -8.44 -2.87
N GLU A 822 -12.63 -7.81 -3.18
CA GLU A 822 -11.56 -8.35 -4.03
C GLU A 822 -10.20 -8.34 -3.29
N GLY A 823 -9.30 -9.25 -3.63
CA GLY A 823 -7.88 -9.20 -3.25
C GLY A 823 -7.53 -9.28 -1.75
N ILE A 824 -8.41 -9.71 -0.84
CA ILE A 824 -8.06 -10.00 0.56
C ILE A 824 -7.77 -11.48 0.70
N ASP A 825 -6.61 -11.80 1.25
CA ASP A 825 -6.32 -13.16 1.69
C ASP A 825 -6.77 -13.34 3.15
N LEU A 826 -8.01 -13.85 3.33
CA LEU A 826 -8.53 -14.29 4.61
C LEU A 826 -8.59 -15.82 4.54
N PRO A 827 -7.78 -16.56 5.30
CA PRO A 827 -7.95 -18.02 5.44
C PRO A 827 -9.36 -18.37 5.89
N GLY A 828 -9.87 -19.51 5.45
CA GLY A 828 -11.28 -19.85 5.61
C GLY A 828 -11.77 -19.97 7.04
N GLU A 829 -10.93 -20.39 7.98
CA GLU A 829 -11.27 -20.42 9.41
C GLU A 829 -11.45 -19.02 10.02
N ASP A 830 -11.04 -17.98 9.29
CA ASP A 830 -11.14 -16.60 9.76
C ASP A 830 -12.55 -15.99 9.63
N VAL A 831 -13.44 -16.54 8.79
CA VAL A 831 -14.76 -15.93 8.55
C VAL A 831 -15.89 -16.94 8.78
N ARG A 832 -16.70 -16.71 9.82
CA ARG A 832 -17.90 -17.52 10.12
C ARG A 832 -19.16 -17.03 9.38
N ALA A 833 -19.29 -15.72 9.22
CA ALA A 833 -20.41 -15.14 8.51
C ALA A 833 -19.94 -14.04 7.55
N LEU A 834 -20.47 -14.10 6.33
CA LEU A 834 -20.31 -13.09 5.29
C LEU A 834 -21.64 -12.37 5.11
N ILE A 835 -21.65 -11.05 5.27
CA ILE A 835 -22.83 -10.22 5.09
C ILE A 835 -22.65 -9.36 3.85
N ILE A 836 -23.51 -9.56 2.87
CA ILE A 836 -23.62 -8.71 1.68
C ILE A 836 -24.78 -7.75 1.91
N VAL A 837 -24.44 -6.49 2.23
CA VAL A 837 -25.45 -5.49 2.61
C VAL A 837 -26.34 -5.11 1.43
N ARG A 838 -25.74 -4.98 0.23
CA ARG A 838 -26.47 -4.69 -1.02
C ARG A 838 -25.82 -5.42 -2.19
N LEU A 839 -26.62 -5.71 -3.22
CA LEU A 839 -26.06 -6.24 -4.48
C LEU A 839 -25.06 -5.23 -5.10
N PRO A 840 -23.87 -5.67 -5.52
CA PRO A 840 -22.75 -4.81 -5.87
C PRO A 840 -22.84 -4.20 -7.28
N PHE A 841 -23.96 -3.55 -7.56
CA PHE A 841 -24.09 -2.74 -8.77
C PHE A 841 -23.15 -1.54 -8.72
N ALA A 842 -22.57 -1.18 -9.86
CA ALA A 842 -21.79 0.05 -9.98
C ALA A 842 -22.69 1.27 -9.66
N PRO A 843 -22.13 2.34 -9.08
CA PRO A 843 -22.85 3.59 -8.92
C PRO A 843 -23.39 4.07 -10.27
N PRO A 844 -24.66 4.46 -10.36
CA PRO A 844 -25.25 4.89 -11.64
C PRO A 844 -24.64 6.19 -12.18
N ASP A 845 -23.90 6.92 -11.34
CA ASP A 845 -23.23 8.18 -11.60
C ASP A 845 -21.74 8.01 -11.94
N ASP A 846 -21.25 6.78 -12.08
CA ASP A 846 -19.89 6.53 -12.57
C ASP A 846 -19.77 6.99 -14.02
N PRO A 847 -18.87 7.96 -14.36
CA PRO A 847 -18.81 8.55 -15.69
C PRO A 847 -18.49 7.54 -16.80
N VAL A 848 -17.59 6.59 -16.54
CA VAL A 848 -17.21 5.56 -17.51
C VAL A 848 -18.38 4.59 -17.74
N TYR A 849 -19.05 4.20 -16.65
CA TYR A 849 -20.26 3.38 -16.74
C TYR A 849 -21.36 4.08 -17.56
N MET A 850 -21.63 5.36 -17.28
CA MET A 850 -22.64 6.15 -18.01
C MET A 850 -22.34 6.25 -19.51
N ALA A 851 -21.07 6.51 -19.86
CA ALA A 851 -20.64 6.59 -21.25
C ALA A 851 -20.81 5.25 -22.00
N LYS A 852 -20.37 4.15 -21.37
CA LYS A 852 -20.59 2.78 -21.92
C LYS A 852 -22.08 2.45 -22.05
N ALA A 853 -22.87 2.79 -21.03
CA ALA A 853 -24.31 2.56 -21.05
C ALA A 853 -24.98 3.28 -22.21
N LYS A 854 -24.66 4.56 -22.41
CA LYS A 854 -25.17 5.38 -23.51
C LYS A 854 -24.79 4.81 -24.90
N GLN A 855 -23.55 4.31 -25.04
CA GLN A 855 -23.09 3.69 -26.28
C GLN A 855 -23.84 2.39 -26.59
N ILE A 856 -24.05 1.53 -25.58
CA ILE A 856 -24.83 0.29 -25.71
C ILE A 856 -26.29 0.59 -26.08
N GLU A 857 -26.91 1.59 -25.46
CA GLU A 857 -28.29 1.99 -25.73
C GLU A 857 -28.44 2.59 -27.14
N ALA A 858 -27.46 3.39 -27.57
CA ALA A 858 -27.45 3.93 -28.94
C ALA A 858 -27.35 2.82 -30.00
N SER A 859 -26.72 1.70 -29.69
CA SER A 859 -26.67 0.50 -30.54
C SER A 859 -27.93 -0.39 -30.44
N GLY A 860 -29.00 0.06 -29.73
CA GLY A 860 -30.24 -0.70 -29.53
C GLY A 860 -30.13 -1.79 -28.45
N GLY A 861 -29.05 -1.83 -27.69
CA GLY A 861 -28.83 -2.78 -26.61
C GLY A 861 -29.38 -2.32 -25.25
N SER A 862 -29.50 -3.23 -24.28
CA SER A 862 -29.80 -2.88 -22.88
C SER A 862 -28.53 -2.76 -22.08
N ALA A 863 -28.17 -1.56 -21.62
CA ALA A 863 -27.02 -1.30 -20.76
C ALA A 863 -27.10 -2.12 -19.46
N PHE A 864 -28.31 -2.28 -18.91
CA PHE A 864 -28.51 -3.12 -17.73
C PHE A 864 -28.08 -4.58 -17.99
N SER A 865 -28.54 -5.18 -19.08
CA SER A 865 -28.29 -6.59 -19.36
C SER A 865 -26.88 -6.88 -19.86
N ARG A 866 -26.28 -5.95 -20.62
CA ARG A 866 -24.96 -6.14 -21.23
C ARG A 866 -23.79 -5.62 -20.39
N LEU A 867 -24.05 -4.72 -19.44
CA LEU A 867 -22.98 -4.08 -18.65
C LEU A 867 -23.22 -4.19 -17.13
N ALA A 868 -24.34 -3.63 -16.61
CA ALA A 868 -24.55 -3.52 -15.16
C ALA A 868 -24.69 -4.88 -14.48
N LEU A 869 -25.55 -5.73 -15.01
CA LEU A 869 -25.84 -7.05 -14.41
C LEU A 869 -24.63 -7.99 -14.46
N PRO A 870 -23.92 -8.17 -15.59
CA PRO A 870 -22.71 -9.00 -15.62
C PRO A 870 -21.65 -8.55 -14.62
N ARG A 871 -21.34 -7.26 -14.59
CA ARG A 871 -20.33 -6.70 -13.65
C ARG A 871 -20.72 -6.92 -12.19
N ALA A 872 -21.99 -6.71 -11.85
CA ALA A 872 -22.50 -6.96 -10.50
C ALA A 872 -22.44 -8.45 -10.11
N VAL A 873 -22.76 -9.35 -11.04
CA VAL A 873 -22.68 -10.82 -10.83
C VAL A 873 -21.25 -11.28 -10.58
N LEU A 874 -20.28 -10.80 -11.35
CA LEU A 874 -18.86 -11.12 -11.15
C LEU A 874 -18.39 -10.67 -9.77
N ARG A 875 -18.69 -9.44 -9.36
CA ARG A 875 -18.36 -8.95 -8.01
C ARG A 875 -19.04 -9.74 -6.90
N PHE A 876 -20.29 -10.12 -7.11
CA PHE A 876 -21.03 -10.95 -6.14
C PHE A 876 -20.36 -12.32 -5.95
N LYS A 877 -19.95 -12.97 -7.02
CA LYS A 877 -19.17 -14.22 -6.99
C LYS A 877 -17.86 -14.06 -6.23
N GLN A 878 -17.16 -12.93 -6.43
CA GLN A 878 -15.90 -12.65 -5.73
C GLN A 878 -16.11 -12.49 -4.23
N GLY A 879 -17.13 -11.73 -3.82
CA GLY A 879 -17.51 -11.60 -2.41
C GLY A 879 -17.84 -12.95 -1.79
N PHE A 880 -18.64 -13.78 -2.47
CA PHE A 880 -18.98 -15.14 -2.05
C PHE A 880 -17.73 -16.00 -1.83
N GLY A 881 -16.75 -15.93 -2.72
CA GLY A 881 -15.51 -16.70 -2.64
C GLY A 881 -14.61 -16.36 -1.44
N ARG A 882 -14.99 -15.40 -0.58
CA ARG A 882 -14.28 -15.07 0.65
C ARG A 882 -14.58 -15.99 1.83
N LEU A 883 -15.69 -16.72 1.77
CA LEU A 883 -16.17 -17.53 2.90
C LEU A 883 -15.53 -18.92 2.94
N ILE A 884 -15.47 -19.63 1.82
CA ILE A 884 -15.01 -21.03 1.74
C ILE A 884 -13.72 -21.08 0.91
N ARG A 885 -12.61 -21.53 1.52
CA ARG A 885 -11.29 -21.65 0.90
C ARG A 885 -10.60 -22.99 1.14
N THR A 886 -11.06 -23.70 2.16
CA THR A 886 -10.58 -25.05 2.49
C THR A 886 -11.76 -26.02 2.66
N LYS A 887 -11.50 -27.32 2.65
CA LYS A 887 -12.53 -28.34 2.89
C LYS A 887 -13.10 -28.31 4.32
N ARG A 888 -12.39 -27.66 5.26
CA ARG A 888 -12.80 -27.57 6.67
C ARG A 888 -13.65 -26.34 6.96
N ASP A 889 -13.64 -25.35 6.08
CA ASP A 889 -14.38 -24.11 6.30
C ASP A 889 -15.87 -24.36 6.30
N ARG A 890 -16.56 -23.70 7.23
CA ARG A 890 -18.02 -23.66 7.30
C ARG A 890 -18.46 -22.24 7.63
N GLY A 891 -19.48 -21.76 6.93
CA GLY A 891 -19.95 -20.40 7.17
C GLY A 891 -21.31 -20.08 6.55
N LEU A 892 -21.89 -18.98 6.97
CA LEU A 892 -23.17 -18.48 6.53
C LEU A 892 -23.00 -17.22 5.66
N ILE A 893 -23.83 -17.10 4.63
CA ILE A 893 -23.87 -15.93 3.77
C ILE A 893 -25.24 -15.27 3.94
N PHE A 894 -25.26 -14.05 4.41
CA PHE A 894 -26.46 -13.24 4.47
C PHE A 894 -26.46 -12.21 3.35
N VAL A 895 -27.54 -12.14 2.59
CA VAL A 895 -27.76 -11.09 1.60
C VAL A 895 -28.94 -10.25 2.04
N LEU A 896 -28.67 -9.04 2.52
CA LEU A 896 -29.70 -8.16 3.09
C LEU A 896 -30.51 -7.39 2.04
N ASP A 897 -30.25 -7.65 0.75
CA ASP A 897 -30.90 -7.03 -0.38
C ASP A 897 -31.97 -7.95 -0.98
N LYS A 898 -33.24 -7.68 -0.69
CA LYS A 898 -34.38 -8.49 -1.18
C LYS A 898 -34.49 -8.59 -2.70
N ARG A 899 -33.86 -7.68 -3.45
CA ARG A 899 -33.86 -7.72 -4.92
C ARG A 899 -33.32 -9.04 -5.47
N ILE A 900 -32.49 -9.77 -4.69
CA ILE A 900 -31.97 -11.07 -5.09
C ILE A 900 -33.09 -12.14 -5.24
N ILE A 901 -34.18 -12.02 -4.49
CA ILE A 901 -35.34 -12.93 -4.54
C ILE A 901 -36.53 -12.33 -5.30
N GLN A 902 -36.76 -11.05 -5.21
CA GLN A 902 -37.93 -10.38 -5.77
C GLN A 902 -37.77 -9.95 -7.23
N ALA A 903 -36.57 -9.49 -7.60
CA ALA A 903 -36.32 -9.02 -8.95
C ALA A 903 -36.11 -10.18 -9.95
N ARG A 904 -36.59 -10.03 -11.17
CA ARG A 904 -36.39 -11.03 -12.25
C ARG A 904 -34.92 -11.35 -12.49
N TYR A 905 -34.05 -10.38 -12.36
CA TYR A 905 -32.60 -10.55 -12.52
C TYR A 905 -31.94 -11.19 -11.29
N GLY A 906 -32.58 -11.23 -10.12
CA GLY A 906 -32.04 -11.85 -8.92
C GLY A 906 -31.67 -13.33 -9.10
N LYS A 907 -32.47 -14.05 -9.92
CA LYS A 907 -32.17 -15.44 -10.30
C LYS A 907 -30.81 -15.60 -10.99
N VAL A 908 -30.26 -14.54 -11.63
CA VAL A 908 -28.94 -14.60 -12.28
C VAL A 908 -27.84 -14.66 -11.22
N PHE A 909 -27.97 -13.90 -10.14
CA PHE A 909 -27.06 -13.96 -9.00
C PHE A 909 -27.06 -15.36 -8.35
N LEU A 910 -28.24 -15.88 -8.03
CA LEU A 910 -28.40 -17.18 -7.41
C LEU A 910 -27.82 -18.31 -8.29
N ARG A 911 -28.10 -18.30 -9.59
CA ARG A 911 -27.58 -19.29 -10.56
C ARG A 911 -26.08 -19.14 -10.85
N SER A 912 -25.47 -18.04 -10.47
CA SER A 912 -24.03 -17.81 -10.66
C SER A 912 -23.19 -18.38 -9.51
N LEU A 913 -23.83 -18.73 -8.39
CA LEU A 913 -23.21 -19.40 -7.26
C LEU A 913 -23.16 -20.94 -7.47
N PRO A 914 -22.22 -21.61 -6.81
CA PRO A 914 -22.29 -23.07 -6.67
C PRO A 914 -23.59 -23.50 -6.05
N THR A 915 -23.96 -24.77 -6.24
CA THR A 915 -25.14 -25.35 -5.58
C THR A 915 -24.94 -25.34 -4.06
N LEU A 916 -25.80 -24.64 -3.34
CA LEU A 916 -25.79 -24.58 -1.88
C LEU A 916 -27.22 -24.39 -1.34
N PRO A 917 -27.49 -24.83 -0.11
CA PRO A 917 -28.78 -24.63 0.55
C PRO A 917 -29.07 -23.12 0.65
N SER A 918 -30.25 -22.71 0.19
CA SER A 918 -30.69 -21.33 0.24
C SER A 918 -32.02 -21.23 0.98
N VAL A 919 -32.10 -20.35 1.98
CA VAL A 919 -33.28 -20.15 2.81
C VAL A 919 -33.72 -18.70 2.73
N PHE A 920 -35.00 -18.53 2.47
CA PHE A 920 -35.70 -17.23 2.40
C PHE A 920 -36.76 -17.24 3.50
N ALA A 921 -36.59 -16.39 4.52
CA ALA A 921 -37.43 -16.38 5.70
C ALA A 921 -37.30 -15.02 6.44
N PRO A 922 -38.16 -14.71 7.41
CA PRO A 922 -37.99 -13.51 8.24
C PRO A 922 -36.66 -13.51 9.02
N SER A 923 -36.09 -12.33 9.26
CA SER A 923 -34.78 -12.11 9.92
C SER A 923 -34.63 -12.91 11.21
N LYS A 924 -35.70 -13.00 12.03
CA LYS A 924 -35.68 -13.73 13.31
C LYS A 924 -35.46 -15.22 13.11
N GLU A 925 -36.09 -15.83 12.11
CA GLU A 925 -35.92 -17.26 11.80
C GLU A 925 -34.51 -17.54 11.26
N LEU A 926 -34.00 -16.66 10.41
CA LEU A 926 -32.62 -16.79 9.87
C LEU A 926 -31.56 -16.69 10.95
N LEU A 927 -31.73 -15.83 11.96
CA LEU A 927 -30.86 -15.75 13.11
C LEU A 927 -30.90 -17.01 14.00
N ALA A 928 -32.06 -17.62 14.19
CA ALA A 928 -32.17 -18.89 14.89
C ALA A 928 -31.48 -20.03 14.13
N ARG A 929 -31.62 -20.07 12.80
CA ARG A 929 -30.91 -21.03 11.94
C ARG A 929 -29.39 -20.82 11.97
N ALA A 930 -28.92 -19.60 12.12
CA ALA A 930 -27.50 -19.32 12.27
C ALA A 930 -26.93 -19.94 13.56
N ASP A 931 -27.68 -19.89 14.62
CA ASP A 931 -27.35 -20.54 15.89
C ASP A 931 -27.28 -22.06 15.73
N GLU A 932 -28.31 -22.66 15.16
CA GLU A 932 -28.37 -24.09 14.87
C GLU A 932 -27.20 -24.55 13.99
N PHE A 933 -26.90 -23.85 12.90
CA PHE A 933 -25.83 -24.20 11.95
C PHE A 933 -24.48 -24.40 12.61
N PHE A 934 -24.16 -23.59 13.61
CA PHE A 934 -22.90 -23.67 14.33
C PHE A 934 -22.91 -24.59 15.54
N HIS A 935 -24.10 -24.89 16.13
CA HIS A 935 -24.25 -25.83 17.24
C HIS A 935 -24.27 -27.28 16.77
N ASP A 936 -24.90 -27.59 15.65
CA ASP A 936 -24.92 -28.95 15.07
C ASP A 936 -23.52 -29.44 14.63
N GLY A 937 -22.56 -28.54 14.45
CA GLY A 937 -21.17 -28.90 14.14
C GLY A 937 -20.35 -29.47 15.29
N LYS A 938 -20.92 -29.63 16.49
CA LYS A 938 -20.26 -30.21 17.68
C LYS A 938 -20.46 -31.72 17.83
N ARG A 939 -21.18 -32.39 16.92
CA ARG A 939 -21.21 -33.84 16.87
C ARG A 939 -20.20 -34.38 15.86
N PRO A 940 -19.29 -35.30 16.28
CA PRO A 940 -18.13 -35.76 15.54
C PRO A 940 -18.47 -36.41 14.20
#